data_f1022e102d31b1d7afa634d795484a2b
#
_entry.id   f1022e102d31b1d7afa634d795484a2b
#
_cell.length_a   1.000
_cell.length_b   1.000
_cell.length_c   1.000
_cell.angle_alpha   90.00
_cell.angle_beta   90.00
_cell.angle_gamma   90.00
#
_symmetry.space_group_name_H-M   'P 1'
#
loop_
_entity.id
_entity.type
_entity.pdbx_description
1 polymer ?
#
loop_
_entity_poly.entity_id
_entity_poly.type
_entity_poly.pdbx_seq_one_letter_code
_entity_poly.pdbx_strand_id
1 'polypeptide(L)'
;MEPAPLKSFATWARTELITQVSARIAAVLAPASPERTENPRAIRALETDIATAGGDAKGKDAVADKVAYTWFNRIIALRFMDANGYTNAGVVSPPADQIVGQPEVLADAKRGTFDPDVVNPKIAKDVTGLLDGTRSSTDPQGEAYTLLLAEYSRYWNKSMPFMFKREGDYTELLIPSNLLADESILARAVTTMTSAVCEDVEVIGWLYQFYISDRKDEVFAGFKKNKKAGAAEIPAATQLFTPHWIVRYLVENSVGRLWMLNHPESRLVDRMDYYIAPADEETDFLKLAGPEELTVIDPACGSGHMLTYAFDLLYAIYEEEGYSPSEIPTLILTHNLHGTEIDHRAGALAAFALTMKARARQRSFFTRSSNELEQNKPSICVIEPIVFRSDELDFLIPAGRDREVEAKFWNQFEHADTFGSLIRPDAAQTAQLAEHLKALNDVDDLLRSDTVARAMRVIHQAQLLARQYAVAVANPPYMGSKQMNSLLSQFMKDEYSETKQDLYGAFVMRGIGLADRRGLLAIVIGDTWMSIKSFEALRTRLLDCHSFDSFLHMRDVSNHPDIFGANAAFVLSMASGRQRRAPFIRLTPLGQESKEQDLRAALVTRTPDDGFHLASSVDFEAIPGSPIVYWLSEKLRAAFSTGKPLSEVATLRQGLATADNNRFLRQWWEVSRDRSAFGCTSRKEAKASGARWFPYNKGGEFRKWYGNHEHVVNWENDGAEIVAFKPRSVIRNPGTYFSPSVSWSDISSGEAAFRRYPSGFIYANTGHSGFGEEELLDRLALLLNSTYAIQALRVLAPTMHFDIGYVGLVPVAPGVRDFPEERLADLMRTAGADWDSSETSWGFERSPLVEIAARH
;
A
#
# COMPACT_ATOMS: atom_id res chain seq x y z
N MET A 1 6.75 -3.50 22.76
CA MET A 1 5.29 -3.57 23.11
C MET A 1 4.71 -4.88 22.59
N GLU A 2 3.97 -5.64 23.39
CA GLU A 2 3.29 -6.87 22.89
C GLU A 2 1.96 -6.51 22.24
N PRO A 3 1.75 -6.80 20.94
CA PRO A 3 0.55 -6.36 20.24
C PRO A 3 -0.73 -7.20 20.53
N ALA A 4 -0.58 -8.42 21.04
CA ALA A 4 -1.70 -9.35 21.23
C ALA A 4 -2.80 -8.85 22.21
N PRO A 5 -2.47 -8.29 23.40
CA PRO A 5 -3.48 -7.73 24.30
C PRO A 5 -4.25 -6.55 23.68
N LEU A 6 -3.54 -5.65 22.98
CA LEU A 6 -4.13 -4.50 22.28
C LEU A 6 -5.09 -4.94 21.17
N LYS A 7 -4.70 -5.95 20.40
CA LYS A 7 -5.54 -6.54 19.34
C LYS A 7 -6.82 -7.14 19.93
N SER A 8 -6.68 -7.96 20.98
CA SER A 8 -7.84 -8.56 21.64
C SER A 8 -8.82 -7.52 22.20
N PHE A 9 -8.30 -6.46 22.82
CA PHE A 9 -9.09 -5.35 23.32
C PHE A 9 -9.82 -4.61 22.19
N ALA A 10 -9.12 -4.19 21.15
CA ALA A 10 -9.69 -3.39 20.07
C ALA A 10 -10.79 -4.13 19.29
N THR A 11 -10.58 -5.42 18.98
CA THR A 11 -11.58 -6.26 18.29
C THR A 11 -12.83 -6.46 19.15
N TRP A 12 -12.66 -6.78 20.43
CA TRP A 12 -13.77 -6.89 21.36
C TRP A 12 -14.52 -5.56 21.53
N ALA A 13 -13.80 -4.45 21.73
CA ALA A 13 -14.36 -3.12 21.92
C ALA A 13 -15.22 -2.68 20.72
N ARG A 14 -14.83 -3.02 19.50
CA ARG A 14 -15.62 -2.74 18.31
C ARG A 14 -17.00 -3.40 18.38
N THR A 15 -17.06 -4.68 18.66
CA THR A 15 -18.31 -5.44 18.72
C THR A 15 -19.23 -4.93 19.83
N GLU A 16 -18.65 -4.70 21.01
CA GLU A 16 -19.39 -4.19 22.18
C GLU A 16 -19.95 -2.79 21.95
N LEU A 17 -19.13 -1.87 21.44
CA LEU A 17 -19.57 -0.50 21.17
C LEU A 17 -20.65 -0.42 20.09
N ILE A 18 -20.54 -1.18 18.99
CA ILE A 18 -21.57 -1.23 17.94
C ILE A 18 -22.89 -1.70 18.55
N THR A 19 -22.87 -2.72 19.42
CA THR A 19 -24.06 -3.24 20.09
C THR A 19 -24.71 -2.19 20.99
N GLN A 20 -23.92 -1.54 21.84
CA GLN A 20 -24.41 -0.51 22.77
C GLN A 20 -24.95 0.73 22.04
N VAL A 21 -24.23 1.22 21.05
CA VAL A 21 -24.65 2.40 20.25
C VAL A 21 -25.91 2.09 19.46
N SER A 22 -26.05 0.87 18.87
CA SER A 22 -27.26 0.44 18.19
C SER A 22 -28.48 0.44 19.12
N ALA A 23 -28.30 -0.04 20.35
CA ALA A 23 -29.36 -0.01 21.38
C ALA A 23 -29.73 1.45 21.75
N ARG A 24 -28.73 2.34 21.88
CA ARG A 24 -28.99 3.78 22.15
C ARG A 24 -29.71 4.44 20.98
N ILE A 25 -29.33 4.20 19.73
CA ILE A 25 -30.04 4.72 18.54
C ILE A 25 -31.51 4.30 18.59
N ALA A 26 -31.80 3.04 18.90
CA ALA A 26 -33.17 2.54 19.00
C ALA A 26 -33.96 3.26 20.14
N ALA A 27 -33.34 3.45 21.28
CA ALA A 27 -33.96 4.14 22.44
C ALA A 27 -34.23 5.63 22.15
N VAL A 28 -33.22 6.35 21.65
CA VAL A 28 -33.28 7.79 21.38
C VAL A 28 -34.27 8.14 20.26
N LEU A 29 -34.40 7.26 19.24
CA LEU A 29 -35.36 7.45 18.15
C LEU A 29 -36.77 6.90 18.44
N ALA A 30 -37.01 6.29 19.61
CA ALA A 30 -38.36 5.85 20.00
C ALA A 30 -39.36 7.03 20.02
N PRO A 31 -40.64 6.82 19.62
CA PRO A 31 -41.62 7.92 19.51
C PRO A 31 -41.83 8.69 20.82
N ALA A 32 -41.68 8.03 21.98
CA ALA A 32 -41.87 8.60 23.33
C ALA A 32 -40.54 8.97 24.01
N SER A 33 -39.43 9.02 23.28
CA SER A 33 -38.12 9.36 23.82
C SER A 33 -38.10 10.83 24.33
N PRO A 34 -37.64 11.09 25.57
CA PRO A 34 -37.46 12.46 26.08
C PRO A 34 -36.50 13.29 25.22
N GLU A 35 -35.47 12.67 24.66
CA GLU A 35 -34.44 13.30 23.85
C GLU A 35 -35.02 14.01 22.61
N ARG A 36 -36.15 13.50 22.07
CA ARG A 36 -36.88 14.17 20.95
C ARG A 36 -37.37 15.56 21.30
N THR A 37 -37.74 15.77 22.55
CA THR A 37 -38.22 17.06 23.06
C THR A 37 -37.09 17.95 23.55
N GLU A 38 -36.10 17.35 24.22
CA GLU A 38 -34.99 18.08 24.85
C GLU A 38 -33.92 18.47 23.84
N ASN A 39 -33.66 17.62 22.84
CA ASN A 39 -32.57 17.74 21.84
C ASN A 39 -33.03 17.68 20.38
N PRO A 40 -34.03 18.45 19.94
CA PRO A 40 -34.67 18.28 18.63
C PRO A 40 -33.73 18.55 17.45
N ARG A 41 -32.68 19.35 17.63
CA ARG A 41 -31.65 19.59 16.58
C ARG A 41 -30.74 18.39 16.41
N ALA A 42 -30.27 17.81 17.51
CA ALA A 42 -29.40 16.61 17.48
C ALA A 42 -30.14 15.38 16.91
N ILE A 43 -31.42 15.22 17.28
CA ILE A 43 -32.28 14.16 16.70
C ILE A 43 -32.42 14.32 15.19
N ARG A 44 -32.71 15.52 14.67
CA ARG A 44 -32.80 15.74 13.21
C ARG A 44 -31.48 15.46 12.50
N ALA A 45 -30.35 15.84 13.09
CA ALA A 45 -29.04 15.57 12.53
C ALA A 45 -28.78 14.04 12.45
N LEU A 46 -29.13 13.29 13.51
CA LEU A 46 -29.04 11.81 13.53
C LEU A 46 -29.94 11.19 12.46
N GLU A 47 -31.21 11.62 12.35
CA GLU A 47 -32.15 11.11 11.33
C GLU A 47 -31.65 11.43 9.92
N THR A 48 -31.04 12.60 9.70
CA THR A 48 -30.44 12.98 8.40
C THR A 48 -29.25 12.10 8.05
N ASP A 49 -28.34 11.87 9.01
CA ASP A 49 -27.18 10.97 8.79
C ASP A 49 -27.63 9.54 8.46
N ILE A 50 -28.64 9.01 9.18
CA ILE A 50 -29.21 7.70 8.90
C ILE A 50 -29.81 7.64 7.48
N ALA A 51 -30.56 8.67 7.09
CA ALA A 51 -31.17 8.74 5.76
C ALA A 51 -30.10 8.79 4.66
N THR A 52 -29.06 9.57 4.84
CA THR A 52 -27.92 9.72 3.91
C THR A 52 -27.12 8.41 3.80
N ALA A 53 -26.95 7.68 4.91
CA ALA A 53 -26.22 6.41 4.96
C ALA A 53 -27.00 5.22 4.39
N GLY A 54 -28.20 5.43 3.84
CA GLY A 54 -29.00 4.41 3.15
C GLY A 54 -30.34 4.11 3.80
N GLY A 55 -30.72 4.87 4.83
CA GLY A 55 -32.03 4.76 5.50
C GLY A 55 -32.22 3.49 6.34
N ASP A 56 -33.38 3.37 7.00
CA ASP A 56 -33.82 2.18 7.76
C ASP A 56 -32.71 1.40 8.52
N ALA A 57 -32.67 0.08 8.38
CA ALA A 57 -31.70 -0.77 9.07
C ALA A 57 -30.25 -0.50 8.62
N LYS A 58 -30.02 -0.38 7.31
CA LYS A 58 -28.67 -0.17 6.75
C LYS A 58 -28.06 1.16 7.19
N GLY A 59 -28.86 2.24 7.18
CA GLY A 59 -28.41 3.56 7.63
C GLY A 59 -28.13 3.58 9.12
N LYS A 60 -28.98 2.89 9.93
CA LYS A 60 -28.75 2.75 11.38
C LYS A 60 -27.47 2.01 11.69
N ASP A 61 -27.22 0.89 11.01
CA ASP A 61 -25.98 0.10 11.20
C ASP A 61 -24.73 0.91 10.83
N ALA A 62 -24.77 1.65 9.73
CA ALA A 62 -23.66 2.51 9.31
C ALA A 62 -23.38 3.65 10.30
N VAL A 63 -24.43 4.30 10.82
CA VAL A 63 -24.28 5.35 11.85
C VAL A 63 -23.82 4.74 13.18
N ALA A 64 -24.29 3.54 13.54
CA ALA A 64 -23.84 2.85 14.74
C ALA A 64 -22.33 2.52 14.67
N ASP A 65 -21.83 2.00 13.56
CA ASP A 65 -20.39 1.76 13.36
C ASP A 65 -19.59 3.07 13.45
N LYS A 66 -20.05 4.15 12.79
CA LYS A 66 -19.43 5.49 12.83
C LYS A 66 -19.33 6.04 14.25
N VAL A 67 -20.41 5.96 15.01
CA VAL A 67 -20.48 6.53 16.39
C VAL A 67 -19.73 5.64 17.39
N ALA A 68 -19.84 4.32 17.27
CA ALA A 68 -19.07 3.36 18.08
C ALA A 68 -17.57 3.64 17.97
N TYR A 69 -17.09 3.85 16.74
CA TYR A 69 -15.70 4.21 16.52
C TYR A 69 -15.33 5.58 17.10
N THR A 70 -16.22 6.57 16.99
CA THR A 70 -16.00 7.89 17.58
C THR A 70 -15.79 7.79 19.10
N TRP A 71 -16.63 7.01 19.79
CA TRP A 71 -16.47 6.80 21.22
C TRP A 71 -15.26 5.95 21.59
N PHE A 72 -14.91 4.95 20.77
CA PHE A 72 -13.66 4.25 20.95
C PHE A 72 -12.46 5.22 20.95
N ASN A 73 -12.37 6.08 19.92
CA ASN A 73 -11.27 7.05 19.82
C ASN A 73 -11.25 8.03 20.99
N ARG A 74 -12.41 8.54 21.43
CA ARG A 74 -12.49 9.46 22.59
C ARG A 74 -12.02 8.78 23.88
N ILE A 75 -12.45 7.54 24.12
CA ILE A 75 -12.07 6.78 25.31
C ILE A 75 -10.56 6.50 25.33
N ILE A 76 -9.99 6.02 24.23
CA ILE A 76 -8.54 5.75 24.16
C ILE A 76 -7.71 7.04 24.25
N ALA A 77 -8.20 8.15 23.66
CA ALA A 77 -7.55 9.45 23.74
C ALA A 77 -7.54 9.97 25.18
N LEU A 78 -8.69 9.96 25.87
CA LEU A 78 -8.80 10.36 27.29
C LEU A 78 -7.96 9.44 28.18
N ARG A 79 -7.97 8.12 27.95
CA ARG A 79 -7.12 7.18 28.68
C ARG A 79 -5.62 7.47 28.50
N PHE A 80 -5.20 7.76 27.26
CA PHE A 80 -3.81 8.15 26.98
C PHE A 80 -3.44 9.45 27.73
N MET A 81 -4.32 10.44 27.71
CA MET A 81 -4.11 11.71 28.39
C MET A 81 -4.06 11.53 29.91
N ASP A 82 -4.98 10.75 30.49
CA ASP A 82 -4.97 10.41 31.93
C ASP A 82 -3.64 9.75 32.34
N ALA A 83 -3.20 8.72 31.56
CA ALA A 83 -1.99 7.98 31.85
C ALA A 83 -0.72 8.84 31.84
N ASN A 84 -0.72 9.92 31.03
CA ASN A 84 0.40 10.87 30.92
C ASN A 84 0.24 12.11 31.81
N GLY A 85 -0.83 12.19 32.65
CA GLY A 85 -1.08 13.33 33.51
C GLY A 85 -1.37 14.63 32.75
N TYR A 86 -2.04 14.54 31.60
CA TYR A 86 -2.45 15.71 30.80
C TYR A 86 -3.86 16.21 31.16
N THR A 87 -4.59 15.44 31.95
CA THR A 87 -5.86 15.77 32.59
C THR A 87 -5.62 16.11 34.07
N ASN A 88 -6.47 16.99 34.63
CA ASN A 88 -6.37 17.38 36.05
C ASN A 88 -6.84 16.27 36.99
N ALA A 89 -7.79 15.43 36.54
CA ALA A 89 -8.29 14.23 37.21
C ALA A 89 -8.59 13.18 36.17
N GLY A 90 -8.48 11.91 36.53
CA GLY A 90 -8.71 10.79 35.60
C GLY A 90 -10.16 10.76 35.11
N VAL A 91 -10.36 11.06 33.80
CA VAL A 91 -11.69 11.08 33.16
C VAL A 91 -12.18 9.66 32.89
N VAL A 92 -11.29 8.80 32.44
CA VAL A 92 -11.51 7.36 32.18
C VAL A 92 -10.86 6.51 33.27
N SER A 93 -9.80 7.00 33.85
CA SER A 93 -8.94 6.26 34.79
C SER A 93 -9.37 6.45 36.24
N PRO A 94 -9.19 5.43 37.11
CA PRO A 94 -9.32 5.61 38.55
C PRO A 94 -8.21 6.52 39.10
N PRO A 95 -8.32 6.97 40.38
CA PRO A 95 -7.23 7.67 41.05
C PRO A 95 -5.90 6.96 40.94
N ALA A 96 -4.78 7.70 40.90
CA ALA A 96 -3.44 7.19 40.59
C ALA A 96 -2.93 6.09 41.57
N ASP A 97 -3.50 6.00 42.75
CA ASP A 97 -3.23 4.98 43.77
C ASP A 97 -4.02 3.66 43.57
N GLN A 98 -4.90 3.61 42.58
CA GLN A 98 -5.77 2.46 42.29
C GLN A 98 -5.52 1.93 40.88
N ILE A 99 -5.38 0.61 40.76
CA ILE A 99 -5.22 -0.06 39.45
C ILE A 99 -6.58 -0.30 38.78
N VAL A 100 -7.60 -0.57 39.59
CA VAL A 100 -8.98 -0.84 39.15
C VAL A 100 -9.92 -0.04 40.03
N GLY A 101 -10.92 0.59 39.43
CA GLY A 101 -11.88 1.41 40.17
C GLY A 101 -12.73 2.29 39.26
N GLN A 102 -13.59 3.09 39.88
CA GLN A 102 -14.40 4.08 39.18
C GLN A 102 -13.50 5.23 38.69
N PRO A 103 -13.85 5.92 37.59
CA PRO A 103 -13.13 7.11 37.14
C PRO A 103 -12.99 8.15 38.26
N GLU A 104 -11.83 8.78 38.35
CA GLU A 104 -11.49 9.73 39.40
C GLU A 104 -12.48 10.91 39.44
N VAL A 105 -12.88 11.44 38.26
CA VAL A 105 -13.87 12.51 38.16
C VAL A 105 -15.21 12.16 38.79
N LEU A 106 -15.64 10.89 38.77
CA LEU A 106 -16.84 10.43 39.45
C LEU A 106 -16.62 10.29 40.97
N ALA A 107 -15.43 9.80 41.36
CA ALA A 107 -15.04 9.69 42.77
C ALA A 107 -14.98 11.09 43.41
N ASP A 108 -14.47 12.08 42.72
CA ASP A 108 -14.44 13.49 43.14
C ASP A 108 -15.85 14.08 43.23
N ALA A 109 -16.70 13.86 42.23
CA ALA A 109 -18.08 14.31 42.23
C ALA A 109 -18.88 13.75 43.43
N LYS A 110 -18.63 12.51 43.87
CA LYS A 110 -19.20 11.90 45.09
C LYS A 110 -18.77 12.62 46.38
N ARG A 111 -17.59 13.26 46.36
CA ARG A 111 -17.08 14.10 47.45
C ARG A 111 -17.52 15.56 47.35
N GLY A 112 -18.30 15.88 46.31
CA GLY A 112 -18.76 17.24 46.06
C GLY A 112 -17.70 18.14 45.40
N THR A 113 -16.63 17.55 44.84
CA THR A 113 -15.52 18.25 44.19
C THR A 113 -15.71 18.20 42.69
N PHE A 114 -15.67 19.33 42.03
CA PHE A 114 -15.77 19.49 40.59
C PHE A 114 -14.69 20.44 40.09
N ASP A 115 -14.13 20.17 38.88
CA ASP A 115 -13.26 21.12 38.19
C ASP A 115 -14.11 22.28 37.63
N PRO A 116 -13.96 23.53 38.15
CA PRO A 116 -14.81 24.64 37.74
C PRO A 116 -14.57 25.13 36.33
N ASP A 117 -13.40 24.82 35.73
CA ASP A 117 -13.04 25.18 34.34
C ASP A 117 -13.71 24.24 33.32
N VAL A 118 -14.10 23.05 33.77
CA VAL A 118 -14.67 21.98 32.94
C VAL A 118 -16.18 21.83 33.18
N VAL A 119 -16.59 21.65 34.43
CA VAL A 119 -17.96 21.26 34.74
C VAL A 119 -18.81 22.51 35.01
N ASN A 120 -19.80 22.71 34.16
CA ASN A 120 -20.78 23.78 34.31
C ASN A 120 -21.54 23.67 35.63
N PRO A 121 -21.80 24.79 36.39
CA PRO A 121 -22.53 24.79 37.68
C PRO A 121 -23.91 24.09 37.64
N LYS A 122 -24.61 24.16 36.50
CA LYS A 122 -25.89 23.46 36.30
C LYS A 122 -25.70 21.96 36.30
N ILE A 123 -24.71 21.48 35.54
CA ILE A 123 -24.39 20.06 35.47
C ILE A 123 -23.85 19.53 36.80
N ALA A 124 -22.99 20.30 37.49
CA ALA A 124 -22.54 19.95 38.83
C ALA A 124 -23.73 19.74 39.80
N LYS A 125 -24.75 20.58 39.73
CA LYS A 125 -25.99 20.44 40.53
C LYS A 125 -26.79 19.19 40.13
N ASP A 126 -26.91 18.92 38.81
CA ASP A 126 -27.63 17.74 38.30
C ASP A 126 -26.90 16.44 38.70
N VAL A 127 -25.57 16.41 38.60
CA VAL A 127 -24.71 15.28 39.03
C VAL A 127 -24.87 15.05 40.55
N THR A 128 -24.78 16.12 41.36
CA THR A 128 -24.96 16.02 42.80
C THR A 128 -26.35 15.47 43.14
N GLY A 129 -27.43 15.98 42.49
CA GLY A 129 -28.78 15.52 42.69
C GLY A 129 -29.01 14.04 42.32
N LEU A 130 -28.30 13.53 41.35
CA LEU A 130 -28.29 12.09 41.01
C LEU A 130 -27.58 11.28 42.11
N LEU A 131 -26.42 11.74 42.57
CA LEU A 131 -25.57 10.99 43.51
C LEU A 131 -26.11 10.99 44.93
N ASP A 132 -26.82 12.07 45.36
CA ASP A 132 -27.48 12.19 46.69
C ASP A 132 -28.93 11.68 46.72
N GLY A 133 -29.48 11.29 45.53
CA GLY A 133 -30.84 10.74 45.39
C GLY A 133 -31.96 11.79 45.39
N THR A 134 -31.67 13.09 45.35
CA THR A 134 -32.66 14.17 45.20
C THR A 134 -33.25 14.21 43.78
N ARG A 135 -32.53 13.72 42.79
CA ARG A 135 -33.02 13.46 41.44
C ARG A 135 -33.18 11.95 41.20
N SER A 136 -34.41 11.53 40.87
CA SER A 136 -34.72 10.11 40.64
C SER A 136 -34.07 9.58 39.35
N SER A 137 -33.41 8.43 39.42
CA SER A 137 -32.84 7.70 38.31
C SER A 137 -32.82 6.19 38.61
N THR A 138 -32.86 5.37 37.56
CA THR A 138 -32.67 3.91 37.67
C THR A 138 -31.19 3.52 37.75
N ASP A 139 -30.27 4.39 37.25
CA ASP A 139 -28.84 4.25 37.36
C ASP A 139 -28.18 5.60 37.66
N PRO A 140 -28.26 6.10 38.93
CA PRO A 140 -27.77 7.41 39.29
C PRO A 140 -26.30 7.64 39.01
N GLN A 141 -25.46 6.64 39.22
CA GLN A 141 -24.01 6.76 39.02
C GLN A 141 -23.64 6.75 37.52
N GLY A 142 -24.28 5.90 36.73
CA GLY A 142 -24.08 5.86 35.30
C GLY A 142 -24.53 7.14 34.59
N GLU A 143 -25.72 7.70 35.01
CA GLU A 143 -26.19 8.97 34.48
C GLU A 143 -25.26 10.15 34.90
N ALA A 144 -24.82 10.17 36.15
CA ALA A 144 -23.90 11.19 36.67
C ALA A 144 -22.56 11.16 35.89
N TYR A 145 -22.02 9.97 35.68
CA TYR A 145 -20.78 9.81 34.90
C TYR A 145 -20.95 10.18 33.40
N THR A 146 -22.08 9.85 32.79
CA THR A 146 -22.42 10.26 31.43
C THR A 146 -22.43 11.77 31.26
N LEU A 147 -23.00 12.51 32.22
CA LEU A 147 -22.97 13.97 32.24
C LEU A 147 -21.55 14.53 32.37
N LEU A 148 -20.74 13.95 33.27
CA LEU A 148 -19.33 14.34 33.42
C LEU A 148 -18.52 14.07 32.14
N LEU A 149 -18.63 12.89 31.55
CA LEU A 149 -17.92 12.52 30.31
C LEU A 149 -18.29 13.47 29.16
N ALA A 150 -19.55 13.89 29.06
CA ALA A 150 -19.98 14.87 28.06
C ALA A 150 -19.32 16.25 28.31
N GLU A 151 -19.27 16.74 29.56
CA GLU A 151 -18.63 18.02 29.88
C GLU A 151 -17.13 18.00 29.59
N TYR A 152 -16.41 16.94 29.96
CA TYR A 152 -14.99 16.78 29.64
C TYR A 152 -14.77 16.70 28.13
N SER A 153 -15.64 16.04 27.38
CA SER A 153 -15.57 16.00 25.90
C SER A 153 -15.77 17.40 25.31
N ARG A 154 -16.72 18.20 25.82
CA ARG A 154 -16.94 19.59 25.38
C ARG A 154 -15.77 20.50 25.73
N TYR A 155 -15.17 20.32 26.89
CA TYR A 155 -13.98 21.08 27.29
C TYR A 155 -12.83 20.88 26.31
N TRP A 156 -12.52 19.61 25.97
CA TRP A 156 -11.43 19.28 25.04
C TRP A 156 -11.71 19.65 23.59
N ASN A 157 -12.95 19.96 23.20
CA ASN A 157 -13.25 20.51 21.88
C ASN A 157 -12.48 21.79 21.57
N LYS A 158 -12.21 22.63 22.58
CA LYS A 158 -11.48 23.89 22.42
C LYS A 158 -10.08 23.67 21.81
N SER A 159 -9.39 22.64 22.26
CA SER A 159 -8.02 22.33 21.84
C SER A 159 -7.97 21.28 20.72
N MET A 160 -8.93 20.36 20.66
CA MET A 160 -8.95 19.22 19.77
C MET A 160 -10.33 19.02 19.11
N PRO A 161 -10.81 19.99 18.28
CA PRO A 161 -12.14 19.91 17.63
C PRO A 161 -12.24 18.79 16.59
N PHE A 162 -11.12 18.26 16.13
CA PHE A 162 -11.05 17.08 15.26
C PHE A 162 -11.42 15.78 15.99
N MET A 163 -11.22 15.70 17.31
CA MET A 163 -11.51 14.52 18.15
C MET A 163 -12.82 14.68 18.94
N PHE A 164 -13.01 15.82 19.56
CA PHE A 164 -14.15 16.13 20.44
C PHE A 164 -15.09 17.11 19.77
N LYS A 165 -16.41 16.93 19.92
CA LYS A 165 -17.42 17.78 19.27
C LYS A 165 -17.97 18.82 20.23
N ARG A 166 -18.64 19.85 19.65
CA ARG A 166 -19.32 20.91 20.44
C ARG A 166 -20.61 20.39 21.08
N GLU A 167 -21.10 21.10 22.04
CA GLU A 167 -22.42 20.89 22.66
C GLU A 167 -23.52 20.76 21.61
N GLY A 168 -24.39 19.76 21.77
CA GLY A 168 -25.53 19.51 20.91
C GLY A 168 -25.20 18.65 19.68
N ASP A 169 -23.98 18.08 19.58
CA ASP A 169 -23.68 17.01 18.61
C ASP A 169 -24.42 15.72 19.00
N TYR A 170 -25.08 15.07 18.03
CA TYR A 170 -25.89 13.90 18.31
C TYR A 170 -25.10 12.72 18.88
N THR A 171 -23.77 12.68 18.73
CA THR A 171 -22.94 11.65 19.35
C THR A 171 -22.97 11.67 20.87
N GLU A 172 -23.32 12.80 21.48
CA GLU A 172 -23.54 12.90 22.95
C GLU A 172 -24.77 12.10 23.41
N LEU A 173 -25.84 12.04 22.59
CA LEU A 173 -27.04 11.24 22.87
C LEU A 173 -26.75 9.73 22.76
N LEU A 174 -25.66 9.35 22.11
CA LEU A 174 -25.28 7.99 21.81
C LEU A 174 -24.06 7.52 22.62
N ILE A 175 -23.81 8.17 23.80
CA ILE A 175 -22.80 7.69 24.76
C ILE A 175 -23.13 6.24 25.12
N PRO A 176 -22.14 5.30 25.07
CA PRO A 176 -22.36 3.91 25.45
C PRO A 176 -22.91 3.78 26.88
N SER A 177 -23.77 2.80 27.09
CA SER A 177 -24.28 2.47 28.42
C SER A 177 -23.32 1.54 29.18
N ASN A 178 -23.59 1.33 30.49
CA ASN A 178 -22.81 0.40 31.34
C ASN A 178 -21.30 0.69 31.43
N LEU A 179 -20.89 1.95 31.29
CA LEU A 179 -19.48 2.35 31.30
C LEU A 179 -18.79 2.06 32.65
N LEU A 180 -19.54 1.98 33.75
CA LEU A 180 -19.03 1.73 35.10
C LEU A 180 -19.02 0.24 35.53
N ALA A 181 -19.44 -0.67 34.64
CA ALA A 181 -19.39 -2.11 34.93
C ALA A 181 -17.95 -2.65 34.96
N ASP A 182 -17.71 -3.70 35.72
CA ASP A 182 -16.38 -4.32 35.88
C ASP A 182 -15.73 -4.79 34.58
N GLU A 183 -16.54 -5.24 33.62
CA GLU A 183 -16.10 -5.68 32.28
C GLU A 183 -16.39 -4.63 31.19
N SER A 184 -16.55 -3.36 31.58
CA SER A 184 -16.83 -2.27 30.65
C SER A 184 -15.64 -1.94 29.76
N ILE A 185 -15.92 -1.15 28.70
CA ILE A 185 -14.85 -0.65 27.81
C ILE A 185 -13.85 0.22 28.58
N LEU A 186 -14.28 0.97 29.60
CA LEU A 186 -13.39 1.78 30.43
C LEU A 186 -12.44 0.91 31.25
N ALA A 187 -12.98 -0.08 31.96
CA ALA A 187 -12.17 -1.01 32.79
C ALA A 187 -11.14 -1.76 31.94
N ARG A 188 -11.54 -2.24 30.76
CA ARG A 188 -10.62 -2.91 29.82
C ARG A 188 -9.62 -1.96 29.18
N ALA A 189 -10.01 -0.72 28.85
CA ALA A 189 -9.07 0.29 28.36
C ALA A 189 -7.99 0.60 29.40
N VAL A 190 -8.35 0.77 30.68
CA VAL A 190 -7.40 1.03 31.76
C VAL A 190 -6.42 -0.13 31.95
N THR A 191 -6.91 -1.36 31.94
CA THR A 191 -6.05 -2.56 32.15
C THR A 191 -5.16 -2.88 30.96
N THR A 192 -5.61 -2.58 29.73
CA THR A 192 -4.83 -2.85 28.51
C THR A 192 -3.85 -1.72 28.19
N MET A 193 -4.29 -0.46 28.32
CA MET A 193 -3.48 0.74 28.08
C MET A 193 -2.83 1.18 29.42
N THR A 194 -1.90 0.36 29.90
CA THR A 194 -1.12 0.71 31.11
C THR A 194 -0.27 1.96 30.89
N SER A 195 0.27 2.57 31.97
CA SER A 195 1.13 3.75 31.83
C SER A 195 2.35 3.46 30.94
N ALA A 196 2.97 2.28 31.05
CA ALA A 196 4.09 1.86 30.20
C ALA A 196 3.70 1.74 28.71
N VAL A 197 2.49 1.29 28.43
CA VAL A 197 1.97 1.22 27.04
C VAL A 197 1.66 2.61 26.50
N CYS A 198 1.27 3.54 27.35
CA CYS A 198 0.96 4.94 26.98
C CYS A 198 2.19 5.87 26.95
N GLU A 199 3.42 5.37 27.16
CA GLU A 199 4.64 6.19 27.01
C GLU A 199 4.83 6.67 25.57
N ASP A 200 4.44 5.84 24.58
CA ASP A 200 4.51 6.19 23.18
C ASP A 200 3.12 6.34 22.58
N VAL A 201 2.90 7.45 21.88
CA VAL A 201 1.64 7.75 21.19
C VAL A 201 1.34 6.77 20.02
N GLU A 202 2.32 6.01 19.57
CA GLU A 202 2.13 4.94 18.56
C GLU A 202 1.05 3.92 18.97
N VAL A 203 0.83 3.71 20.26
CA VAL A 203 -0.23 2.82 20.77
C VAL A 203 -1.60 3.15 20.17
N ILE A 204 -1.87 4.42 19.95
CA ILE A 204 -3.13 4.92 19.37
C ILE A 204 -3.29 4.39 17.93
N GLY A 205 -2.22 4.42 17.15
CA GLY A 205 -2.21 3.88 15.78
C GLY A 205 -2.38 2.35 15.74
N TRP A 206 -1.75 1.62 16.67
CA TRP A 206 -1.94 0.17 16.81
C TRP A 206 -3.40 -0.18 17.13
N LEU A 207 -4.01 0.52 18.08
CA LEU A 207 -5.41 0.31 18.46
C LEU A 207 -6.37 0.58 17.29
N TYR A 208 -6.09 1.62 16.49
CA TYR A 208 -6.86 1.89 15.28
C TYR A 208 -6.78 0.73 14.29
N GLN A 209 -5.58 0.27 13.96
CA GLN A 209 -5.38 -0.84 13.03
C GLN A 209 -6.13 -2.10 13.48
N PHE A 210 -6.04 -2.44 14.77
CA PHE A 210 -6.70 -3.63 15.30
C PHE A 210 -8.21 -3.50 15.33
N TYR A 211 -8.74 -2.30 15.60
CA TYR A 211 -10.18 -2.05 15.59
C TYR A 211 -10.81 -2.29 14.21
N ILE A 212 -10.10 -1.95 13.13
CA ILE A 212 -10.64 -2.12 11.77
C ILE A 212 -10.25 -3.45 11.12
N SER A 213 -9.47 -4.31 11.79
CA SER A 213 -8.96 -5.56 11.20
C SER A 213 -10.07 -6.48 10.69
N ASP A 214 -11.16 -6.67 11.44
CA ASP A 214 -12.29 -7.50 11.02
C ASP A 214 -12.97 -6.96 9.75
N ARG A 215 -13.12 -5.62 9.65
CA ARG A 215 -13.68 -4.98 8.46
C ARG A 215 -12.78 -5.16 7.24
N LYS A 216 -11.47 -5.12 7.44
CA LYS A 216 -10.48 -5.42 6.41
C LYS A 216 -10.66 -6.85 5.88
N ASP A 217 -10.74 -7.84 6.79
CA ASP A 217 -10.94 -9.24 6.43
C ASP A 217 -12.24 -9.46 5.63
N GLU A 218 -13.34 -8.80 6.00
CA GLU A 218 -14.61 -8.83 5.24
C GLU A 218 -14.43 -8.31 3.81
N VAL A 219 -13.72 -7.17 3.63
CA VAL A 219 -13.48 -6.56 2.31
C VAL A 219 -12.61 -7.49 1.46
N PHE A 220 -11.54 -8.06 2.02
CA PHE A 220 -10.68 -9.03 1.30
C PHE A 220 -11.40 -10.32 0.94
N ALA A 221 -12.28 -10.83 1.80
CA ALA A 221 -13.16 -11.95 1.46
C ALA A 221 -14.12 -11.60 0.30
N GLY A 222 -14.54 -10.33 0.20
CA GLY A 222 -15.29 -9.79 -0.94
C GLY A 222 -14.47 -9.81 -2.24
N PHE A 223 -13.19 -9.41 -2.19
CA PHE A 223 -12.29 -9.44 -3.36
C PHE A 223 -12.10 -10.86 -3.91
N LYS A 224 -11.98 -11.86 -3.04
CA LYS A 224 -11.94 -13.29 -3.46
C LYS A 224 -13.19 -13.72 -4.23
N LYS A 225 -14.32 -13.02 -4.02
CA LYS A 225 -15.59 -13.21 -4.76
C LYS A 225 -15.77 -12.21 -5.92
N ASN A 226 -14.70 -11.57 -6.39
CA ASN A 226 -14.70 -10.53 -7.44
C ASN A 226 -15.55 -9.27 -7.12
N LYS A 227 -15.87 -9.00 -5.84
CA LYS A 227 -16.47 -7.74 -5.42
C LYS A 227 -15.43 -6.60 -5.57
N LYS A 228 -15.89 -5.40 -5.93
CA LYS A 228 -15.06 -4.20 -6.05
C LYS A 228 -15.18 -3.35 -4.78
N ALA A 229 -14.13 -2.61 -4.43
CA ALA A 229 -14.18 -1.67 -3.31
C ALA A 229 -15.02 -0.44 -3.64
N GLY A 230 -16.03 -0.16 -2.84
CA GLY A 230 -16.71 1.13 -2.83
C GLY A 230 -15.94 2.17 -2.01
N ALA A 231 -16.36 3.45 -2.04
CA ALA A 231 -15.71 4.53 -1.30
C ALA A 231 -15.56 4.21 0.21
N ALA A 232 -16.60 3.68 0.85
CA ALA A 232 -16.58 3.29 2.26
C ALA A 232 -15.67 2.08 2.58
N GLU A 233 -15.27 1.31 1.57
CA GLU A 233 -14.44 0.12 1.72
C GLU A 233 -12.96 0.39 1.41
N ILE A 234 -12.65 1.48 0.66
CA ILE A 234 -11.28 1.87 0.31
C ILE A 234 -10.40 2.04 1.56
N PRO A 235 -10.78 2.80 2.59
CA PRO A 235 -9.94 2.96 3.78
C PRO A 235 -9.59 1.63 4.45
N ALA A 236 -10.57 0.74 4.64
CA ALA A 236 -10.35 -0.58 5.25
C ALA A 236 -9.50 -1.51 4.36
N ALA A 237 -9.66 -1.41 3.02
CA ALA A 237 -8.93 -2.23 2.06
C ALA A 237 -7.44 -1.85 1.95
N THR A 238 -7.11 -0.59 2.20
CA THR A 238 -5.80 -0.02 1.85
C THR A 238 -4.94 0.34 3.06
N GLN A 239 -5.49 0.22 4.28
CA GLN A 239 -4.73 0.56 5.47
C GLN A 239 -3.66 -0.49 5.78
N LEU A 240 -2.42 -0.02 5.86
CA LEU A 240 -1.23 -0.79 6.22
C LEU A 240 -0.48 -0.09 7.35
N PHE A 241 -0.10 -0.85 8.36
CA PHE A 241 0.80 -0.36 9.39
C PHE A 241 2.25 -0.51 8.92
N THR A 242 3.03 0.57 9.05
CA THR A 242 4.45 0.57 8.73
C THR A 242 5.25 0.25 10.00
N PRO A 243 6.06 -0.81 10.04
CA PRO A 243 6.98 -1.05 11.15
C PRO A 243 7.83 0.18 11.47
N HIS A 244 8.03 0.48 12.74
CA HIS A 244 8.69 1.70 13.21
C HIS A 244 10.10 1.89 12.62
N TRP A 245 10.89 0.83 12.46
CA TRP A 245 12.23 0.91 11.86
C TRP A 245 12.18 1.32 10.36
N ILE A 246 11.09 1.01 9.62
CA ILE A 246 10.90 1.46 8.22
C ILE A 246 10.50 2.94 8.20
N VAL A 247 9.65 3.37 9.14
CA VAL A 247 9.31 4.79 9.33
C VAL A 247 10.59 5.59 9.56
N ARG A 248 11.43 5.14 10.50
CA ARG A 248 12.73 5.75 10.79
C ARG A 248 13.63 5.78 9.56
N TYR A 249 13.78 4.66 8.85
CA TYR A 249 14.57 4.60 7.63
C TYR A 249 14.12 5.67 6.60
N LEU A 250 12.81 5.78 6.33
CA LEU A 250 12.29 6.73 5.35
C LEU A 250 12.50 8.18 5.79
N VAL A 251 12.19 8.51 7.03
CA VAL A 251 12.29 9.88 7.56
C VAL A 251 13.76 10.31 7.75
N GLU A 252 14.62 9.43 8.27
CA GLU A 252 16.04 9.71 8.47
C GLU A 252 16.78 9.93 7.14
N ASN A 253 16.41 9.15 6.09
CA ASN A 253 17.01 9.27 4.76
C ASN A 253 16.30 10.29 3.84
N SER A 254 15.32 11.03 4.33
CA SER A 254 14.68 12.13 3.62
C SER A 254 14.78 13.44 4.41
N VAL A 255 14.03 13.61 5.49
CA VAL A 255 14.07 14.80 6.34
C VAL A 255 15.47 15.00 6.92
N GLY A 256 16.03 13.94 7.53
CA GLY A 256 17.37 13.94 8.09
C GLY A 256 18.44 14.18 7.03
N ARG A 257 18.31 13.47 5.87
CA ARG A 257 19.27 13.64 4.76
C ARG A 257 19.30 15.07 4.23
N LEU A 258 18.13 15.67 3.96
CA LEU A 258 18.06 17.02 3.42
C LEU A 258 18.66 18.05 4.39
N TRP A 259 18.47 17.85 5.71
CA TRP A 259 19.11 18.66 6.73
C TRP A 259 20.63 18.49 6.72
N MET A 260 21.13 17.25 6.73
CA MET A 260 22.58 16.95 6.71
C MET A 260 23.29 17.48 5.45
N LEU A 261 22.62 17.51 4.30
CA LEU A 261 23.17 18.09 3.06
C LEU A 261 23.33 19.63 3.15
N ASN A 262 22.46 20.29 3.92
CA ASN A 262 22.55 21.73 4.17
C ASN A 262 23.50 22.06 5.35
N HIS A 263 23.59 21.17 6.34
CA HIS A 263 24.35 21.31 7.58
C HIS A 263 25.28 20.12 7.82
N PRO A 264 26.38 19.95 7.06
CA PRO A 264 27.27 18.78 7.16
C PRO A 264 27.90 18.58 8.54
N GLU A 265 28.01 19.67 9.33
CA GLU A 265 28.54 19.70 10.70
C GLU A 265 27.51 19.32 11.76
N SER A 266 26.23 19.14 11.41
CA SER A 266 25.16 18.83 12.34
C SER A 266 25.39 17.47 13.03
N ARG A 267 25.13 17.44 14.33
CA ARG A 267 25.19 16.22 15.14
C ARG A 267 23.90 15.40 15.09
N LEU A 268 22.95 15.77 14.24
CA LEU A 268 21.71 15.03 14.02
C LEU A 268 21.99 13.57 13.65
N VAL A 269 23.09 13.30 12.94
CA VAL A 269 23.54 11.96 12.57
C VAL A 269 23.67 11.01 13.79
N ASP A 270 24.04 11.53 14.96
CA ASP A 270 24.16 10.73 16.20
C ASP A 270 22.81 10.19 16.71
N ARG A 271 21.70 10.72 16.21
CA ARG A 271 20.32 10.34 16.56
C ARG A 271 19.61 9.52 15.47
N MET A 272 20.28 9.24 14.33
CA MET A 272 19.71 8.60 13.15
C MET A 272 20.34 7.22 12.90
N ASP A 273 19.74 6.15 13.46
CA ASP A 273 20.29 4.79 13.40
C ASP A 273 20.27 4.19 11.98
N TYR A 274 19.39 4.66 11.11
CA TYR A 274 19.20 4.12 9.75
C TYR A 274 19.62 5.08 8.66
N TYR A 275 20.25 6.19 9.02
CA TYR A 275 20.74 7.17 8.06
C TYR A 275 21.90 6.62 7.23
N ILE A 276 21.85 6.89 5.94
CA ILE A 276 22.87 6.48 4.97
C ILE A 276 23.45 7.74 4.33
N ALA A 277 24.70 8.03 4.63
CA ALA A 277 25.40 9.15 4.01
C ALA A 277 25.51 8.93 2.48
N PRO A 278 25.51 10.02 1.68
CA PRO A 278 25.70 9.94 0.24
C PRO A 278 26.92 9.11 -0.17
N ALA A 279 26.79 8.27 -1.19
CA ALA A 279 27.92 7.50 -1.72
C ALA A 279 28.82 8.37 -2.61
N ASP A 280 28.23 9.30 -3.34
CA ASP A 280 28.89 10.29 -4.19
C ASP A 280 28.52 11.70 -3.71
N GLU A 281 29.35 12.71 -4.04
CA GLU A 281 29.08 14.11 -3.67
C GLU A 281 27.77 14.62 -4.30
N GLU A 282 26.92 15.27 -3.51
CA GLU A 282 25.67 15.88 -3.94
C GLU A 282 25.77 17.40 -3.87
N THR A 283 25.57 18.07 -4.99
CA THR A 283 25.61 19.52 -5.10
C THR A 283 24.27 20.15 -5.49
N ASP A 284 23.40 19.39 -6.17
CA ASP A 284 22.07 19.84 -6.61
C ASP A 284 20.96 19.27 -5.70
N PHE A 285 20.65 20.00 -4.64
CA PHE A 285 19.61 19.70 -3.67
C PHE A 285 18.94 20.98 -3.18
N LEU A 286 17.77 20.88 -2.55
CA LEU A 286 17.03 22.02 -2.01
C LEU A 286 17.86 22.69 -0.90
N LYS A 287 18.14 24.00 -1.08
CA LYS A 287 18.82 24.81 -0.07
C LYS A 287 17.78 25.35 0.91
N LEU A 288 18.05 25.22 2.19
CA LEU A 288 17.21 25.66 3.29
C LEU A 288 17.88 26.83 4.03
N ALA A 289 17.12 27.90 4.27
CA ALA A 289 17.61 29.02 5.06
C ALA A 289 17.46 28.78 6.58
N GLY A 290 16.56 27.88 6.97
CA GLY A 290 16.34 27.50 8.35
C GLY A 290 15.39 26.30 8.46
N PRO A 291 15.17 25.79 9.67
CA PRO A 291 14.34 24.60 9.89
C PRO A 291 12.86 24.78 9.49
N GLU A 292 12.34 26.01 9.46
CA GLU A 292 10.96 26.31 9.04
C GLU A 292 10.70 26.00 7.57
N GLU A 293 11.73 26.00 6.73
CA GLU A 293 11.61 25.67 5.30
C GLU A 293 11.62 24.15 5.04
N LEU A 294 11.99 23.34 6.03
CA LEU A 294 11.99 21.88 5.93
C LEU A 294 10.55 21.34 6.09
N THR A 295 9.74 21.59 5.07
CA THR A 295 8.32 21.20 5.04
C THR A 295 8.15 19.74 4.63
N VAL A 296 7.27 19.00 5.31
CA VAL A 296 7.00 17.57 5.12
C VAL A 296 5.52 17.35 4.86
N ILE A 297 5.19 16.56 3.83
CA ILE A 297 3.82 16.12 3.54
C ILE A 297 3.74 14.60 3.56
N ASP A 298 2.73 14.06 4.26
CA ASP A 298 2.27 12.69 4.06
C ASP A 298 0.89 12.72 3.38
N PRO A 299 0.79 12.36 2.09
CA PRO A 299 -0.46 12.44 1.33
C PRO A 299 -1.46 11.31 1.63
N ALA A 300 -1.12 10.37 2.50
CA ALA A 300 -1.98 9.27 2.97
C ALA A 300 -1.57 8.91 4.42
N CYS A 301 -1.68 9.91 5.32
CA CYS A 301 -0.98 9.87 6.61
C CYS A 301 -1.53 8.82 7.60
N GLY A 302 -2.70 8.23 7.34
CA GLY A 302 -3.31 7.28 8.25
C GLY A 302 -3.42 7.85 9.66
N SER A 303 -2.91 7.14 10.66
CA SER A 303 -2.83 7.61 12.05
C SER A 303 -1.57 8.45 12.37
N GLY A 304 -0.78 8.84 11.36
CA GLY A 304 0.29 9.84 11.48
C GLY A 304 1.68 9.30 11.83
N HIS A 305 1.98 8.02 11.65
CA HIS A 305 3.26 7.42 12.07
C HIS A 305 4.50 8.10 11.47
N MET A 306 4.45 8.43 10.16
CA MET A 306 5.56 9.13 9.50
C MET A 306 5.76 10.53 10.12
N LEU A 307 4.66 11.24 10.33
CA LEU A 307 4.67 12.60 10.84
C LEU A 307 5.06 12.68 12.33
N THR A 308 4.70 11.68 13.15
CA THR A 308 5.07 11.65 14.57
C THR A 308 6.57 11.44 14.75
N TYR A 309 7.20 10.60 13.93
CA TYR A 309 8.66 10.46 13.96
C TYR A 309 9.37 11.68 13.34
N ALA A 310 8.81 12.23 12.25
CA ALA A 310 9.33 13.48 11.67
C ALA A 310 9.27 14.63 12.69
N PHE A 311 8.25 14.67 13.57
CA PHE A 311 8.18 15.63 14.68
C PHE A 311 9.40 15.51 15.62
N ASP A 312 9.74 14.29 16.03
CA ASP A 312 10.89 14.07 16.94
C ASP A 312 12.21 14.48 16.29
N LEU A 313 12.38 14.20 14.99
CA LEU A 313 13.59 14.57 14.26
C LEU A 313 13.69 16.10 14.05
N LEU A 314 12.59 16.75 13.69
CA LEU A 314 12.50 18.21 13.56
C LEU A 314 12.75 18.90 14.91
N TYR A 315 12.20 18.35 16.00
CA TYR A 315 12.45 18.87 17.34
C TYR A 315 13.96 18.90 17.65
N ALA A 316 14.69 17.84 17.30
CA ALA A 316 16.13 17.77 17.47
C ALA A 316 16.88 18.80 16.60
N ILE A 317 16.41 19.03 15.38
CA ILE A 317 16.96 20.06 14.46
C ILE A 317 16.78 21.46 15.06
N TYR A 318 15.58 21.84 15.47
CA TYR A 318 15.32 23.15 16.09
C TYR A 318 16.09 23.35 17.39
N GLU A 319 16.23 22.29 18.20
CA GLU A 319 17.00 22.29 19.45
C GLU A 319 18.50 22.57 19.15
N GLU A 320 19.07 21.94 18.13
CA GLU A 320 20.45 22.15 17.68
C GLU A 320 20.67 23.57 17.15
N GLU A 321 19.68 24.14 16.44
CA GLU A 321 19.70 25.53 15.94
C GLU A 321 19.47 26.59 17.05
N GLY A 322 19.26 26.15 18.31
CA GLY A 322 19.18 27.05 19.47
C GLY A 322 17.82 27.68 19.71
N TYR A 323 16.75 27.15 19.12
CA TYR A 323 15.38 27.61 19.40
C TYR A 323 14.94 27.24 20.82
N SER A 324 14.05 28.06 21.40
CA SER A 324 13.50 27.83 22.73
C SER A 324 12.65 26.55 22.76
N PRO A 325 12.89 25.60 23.68
CA PRO A 325 12.08 24.38 23.81
C PRO A 325 10.57 24.62 23.92
N SER A 326 10.15 25.78 24.43
CA SER A 326 8.75 26.15 24.54
C SER A 326 8.12 26.66 23.24
N GLU A 327 8.90 26.98 22.21
CA GLU A 327 8.43 27.46 20.91
C GLU A 327 8.47 26.37 19.85
N ILE A 328 9.42 25.45 19.93
CA ILE A 328 9.67 24.41 18.93
C ILE A 328 8.39 23.63 18.56
N PRO A 329 7.56 23.12 19.50
CA PRO A 329 6.38 22.34 19.13
C PRO A 329 5.41 23.10 18.24
N THR A 330 5.22 24.39 18.52
CA THR A 330 4.36 25.28 17.73
C THR A 330 4.92 25.51 16.33
N LEU A 331 6.23 25.79 16.22
CA LEU A 331 6.90 26.00 14.93
C LEU A 331 6.78 24.77 14.05
N ILE A 332 7.02 23.56 14.59
CA ILE A 332 6.88 22.31 13.86
C ILE A 332 5.46 22.11 13.33
N LEU A 333 4.43 22.31 14.17
CA LEU A 333 3.02 22.11 13.77
C LEU A 333 2.55 23.16 12.75
N THR A 334 3.10 24.38 12.81
CA THR A 334 2.70 25.49 11.94
C THR A 334 3.42 25.48 10.60
N HIS A 335 4.71 25.16 10.59
CA HIS A 335 5.55 25.32 9.40
C HIS A 335 5.89 24.02 8.70
N ASN A 336 6.16 22.94 9.46
CA ASN A 336 6.84 21.78 8.89
C ASN A 336 5.91 20.65 8.51
N LEU A 337 4.98 20.24 9.39
CA LEU A 337 4.25 18.97 9.22
C LEU A 337 2.86 19.16 8.63
N HIS A 338 2.63 18.46 7.52
CA HIS A 338 1.35 18.45 6.82
C HIS A 338 0.93 17.01 6.52
N GLY A 339 -0.36 16.72 6.62
CA GLY A 339 -0.91 15.40 6.29
C GLY A 339 -2.27 15.50 5.61
N THR A 340 -2.54 14.60 4.68
CA THR A 340 -3.88 14.45 4.10
C THR A 340 -4.35 13.01 4.25
N GLU A 341 -5.66 12.83 4.48
CA GLU A 341 -6.28 11.52 4.73
C GLU A 341 -7.71 11.51 4.19
N ILE A 342 -8.22 10.36 3.73
CA ILE A 342 -9.62 10.21 3.31
C ILE A 342 -10.52 9.70 4.44
N ASP A 343 -9.96 8.99 5.43
CA ASP A 343 -10.70 8.52 6.61
C ASP A 343 -10.65 9.56 7.73
N HIS A 344 -11.79 10.18 8.05
CA HIS A 344 -11.92 11.10 9.17
C HIS A 344 -11.39 10.56 10.50
N ARG A 345 -11.50 9.26 10.70
CA ARG A 345 -11.11 8.58 11.92
C ARG A 345 -9.59 8.53 12.06
N ALA A 346 -8.92 8.14 10.98
CA ALA A 346 -7.46 8.10 10.92
C ALA A 346 -6.87 9.52 11.00
N GLY A 347 -7.43 10.48 10.24
CA GLY A 347 -6.98 11.88 10.28
C GLY A 347 -7.13 12.51 11.67
N ALA A 348 -8.22 12.22 12.39
CA ALA A 348 -8.40 12.69 13.77
C ALA A 348 -7.34 12.10 14.72
N LEU A 349 -6.96 10.84 14.54
CA LEU A 349 -5.91 10.21 15.34
C LEU A 349 -4.52 10.75 14.99
N ALA A 350 -4.22 11.03 13.73
CA ALA A 350 -2.98 11.68 13.32
C ALA A 350 -2.84 13.07 13.96
N ALA A 351 -3.90 13.87 13.91
CA ALA A 351 -3.93 15.17 14.59
C ALA A 351 -3.79 15.05 16.11
N PHE A 352 -4.44 14.05 16.71
CA PHE A 352 -4.29 13.77 18.14
C PHE A 352 -2.85 13.37 18.49
N ALA A 353 -2.24 12.46 17.74
CA ALA A 353 -0.88 11.99 17.99
C ALA A 353 0.14 13.14 17.94
N LEU A 354 0.04 14.03 16.94
CA LEU A 354 0.89 15.22 16.83
C LEU A 354 0.65 16.20 17.99
N THR A 355 -0.61 16.39 18.40
CA THR A 355 -0.97 17.22 19.55
C THR A 355 -0.35 16.67 20.85
N MET A 356 -0.35 15.34 21.04
CA MET A 356 0.26 14.70 22.19
C MET A 356 1.80 14.80 22.17
N LYS A 357 2.45 14.69 21.01
CA LYS A 357 3.89 14.96 20.85
C LYS A 357 4.23 16.39 21.27
N ALA A 358 3.45 17.37 20.80
CA ALA A 358 3.63 18.78 21.20
C ALA A 358 3.42 18.97 22.71
N ARG A 359 2.35 18.42 23.29
CA ARG A 359 2.04 18.51 24.72
C ARG A 359 3.13 17.86 25.58
N ALA A 360 3.70 16.74 25.17
CA ALA A 360 4.80 16.08 25.88
C ALA A 360 6.04 16.98 25.99
N ARG A 361 6.31 17.78 24.98
CA ARG A 361 7.44 18.73 24.95
C ARG A 361 7.13 20.09 25.58
N GLN A 362 5.84 20.49 25.65
CA GLN A 362 5.42 21.80 26.13
C GLN A 362 4.24 21.67 27.12
N ARG A 363 4.53 21.76 28.42
CA ARG A 363 3.50 21.62 29.47
C ARG A 363 2.35 22.61 29.36
N SER A 364 2.59 23.83 28.90
CA SER A 364 1.59 24.89 28.73
C SER A 364 0.85 24.84 27.39
N PHE A 365 1.01 23.78 26.59
CA PHE A 365 0.44 23.70 25.24
C PHE A 365 -1.08 23.93 25.18
N PHE A 366 -1.83 23.43 26.17
CA PHE A 366 -3.28 23.59 26.25
C PHE A 366 -3.75 24.83 27.01
N THR A 367 -2.87 25.57 27.70
CA THR A 367 -3.22 26.75 28.54
C THR A 367 -3.11 28.06 27.79
N ARG A 368 -2.91 28.03 26.48
CA ARG A 368 -2.78 29.21 25.61
C ARG A 368 -4.13 29.86 25.30
N SER A 369 -4.11 31.08 24.81
CA SER A 369 -5.31 31.79 24.36
C SER A 369 -5.99 31.06 23.18
N SER A 370 -7.30 31.29 22.98
CA SER A 370 -8.06 30.65 21.88
C SER A 370 -7.46 30.92 20.49
N ASN A 371 -6.90 32.14 20.29
CA ASN A 371 -6.25 32.48 19.02
C ASN A 371 -4.95 31.70 18.80
N GLU A 372 -4.14 31.49 19.85
CA GLU A 372 -2.91 30.69 19.77
C GLU A 372 -3.22 29.20 19.61
N LEU A 373 -4.31 28.69 20.21
CA LEU A 373 -4.76 27.31 20.02
C LEU A 373 -5.23 27.07 18.59
N GLU A 374 -5.87 28.03 17.92
CA GLU A 374 -6.23 27.94 16.51
C GLU A 374 -4.99 27.86 15.61
N GLN A 375 -3.94 28.64 15.89
CA GLN A 375 -2.68 28.63 15.14
C GLN A 375 -1.83 27.37 15.37
N ASN A 376 -2.02 26.71 16.52
CA ASN A 376 -1.24 25.52 16.93
C ASN A 376 -1.87 24.19 16.52
N LYS A 377 -2.95 24.20 15.74
CA LYS A 377 -3.57 22.94 15.27
C LYS A 377 -2.67 22.23 14.27
N PRO A 378 -2.50 20.93 14.42
CA PRO A 378 -1.79 20.13 13.41
C PRO A 378 -2.43 20.31 12.03
N SER A 379 -1.61 20.49 11.01
CA SER A 379 -2.04 20.64 9.61
C SER A 379 -2.39 19.29 9.00
N ILE A 380 -3.41 18.63 9.57
CA ILE A 380 -3.99 17.37 9.05
C ILE A 380 -5.33 17.68 8.40
N CYS A 381 -5.42 17.44 7.11
CA CYS A 381 -6.62 17.70 6.32
C CYS A 381 -7.28 16.39 5.89
N VAL A 382 -8.51 16.19 6.36
CA VAL A 382 -9.35 15.12 5.81
C VAL A 382 -9.93 15.60 4.48
N ILE A 383 -9.68 14.87 3.41
CA ILE A 383 -10.14 15.21 2.07
C ILE A 383 -11.60 14.74 1.93
N GLU A 384 -12.52 15.70 1.95
CA GLU A 384 -13.96 15.48 1.99
C GLU A 384 -14.62 15.72 0.64
N PRO A 385 -15.64 14.93 0.28
CA PRO A 385 -16.45 15.19 -0.92
C PRO A 385 -17.27 16.48 -0.74
N ILE A 386 -17.12 17.41 -1.67
CA ILE A 386 -17.84 18.68 -1.70
C ILE A 386 -18.33 18.93 -3.12
N VAL A 387 -19.62 19.22 -3.26
CA VAL A 387 -20.26 19.53 -4.54
C VAL A 387 -21.16 20.76 -4.38
N PHE A 388 -21.17 21.62 -5.40
CA PHE A 388 -22.00 22.82 -5.44
C PHE A 388 -23.06 22.71 -6.55
N ARG A 389 -24.27 23.15 -6.23
CA ARG A 389 -25.37 23.27 -7.19
C ARG A 389 -25.18 24.47 -8.11
N SER A 390 -25.97 24.55 -9.18
CA SER A 390 -25.86 25.61 -10.18
C SER A 390 -26.03 27.02 -9.59
N ASP A 391 -26.98 27.19 -8.67
CA ASP A 391 -27.25 28.46 -7.97
C ASP A 391 -26.11 28.88 -7.03
N GLU A 392 -25.45 27.91 -6.40
CA GLU A 392 -24.27 28.12 -5.57
C GLU A 392 -23.03 28.49 -6.40
N LEU A 393 -22.86 27.83 -7.56
CA LEU A 393 -21.80 28.13 -8.51
C LEU A 393 -21.94 29.54 -9.10
N ASP A 394 -23.17 29.98 -9.41
CA ASP A 394 -23.43 31.33 -9.91
C ASP A 394 -23.04 32.43 -8.89
N PHE A 395 -23.05 32.09 -7.60
CA PHE A 395 -22.54 32.97 -6.55
C PHE A 395 -21.00 32.93 -6.39
N LEU A 396 -20.41 31.73 -6.50
CA LEU A 396 -18.98 31.52 -6.26
C LEU A 396 -18.11 31.97 -7.45
N ILE A 397 -18.64 31.94 -8.67
CA ILE A 397 -17.87 32.23 -9.89
C ILE A 397 -17.78 33.74 -10.14
N PRO A 398 -16.57 34.30 -10.24
CA PRO A 398 -16.41 35.72 -10.55
C PRO A 398 -17.03 36.12 -11.90
N ALA A 399 -17.63 37.31 -11.96
CA ALA A 399 -18.19 37.84 -13.21
C ALA A 399 -17.12 37.93 -14.31
N GLY A 400 -17.44 37.48 -15.51
CA GLY A 400 -16.56 37.50 -16.68
C GLY A 400 -15.55 36.33 -16.77
N ARG A 401 -15.64 35.33 -15.90
CA ARG A 401 -14.87 34.08 -15.96
C ARG A 401 -15.60 33.02 -16.75
N ASP A 402 -14.82 32.05 -17.29
CA ASP A 402 -15.39 30.88 -17.94
C ASP A 402 -16.07 29.96 -16.90
N ARG A 403 -17.39 29.87 -16.99
CA ARG A 403 -18.24 29.16 -16.05
C ARG A 403 -17.92 27.65 -16.00
N GLU A 404 -17.56 27.04 -17.11
CA GLU A 404 -17.28 25.61 -17.17
C GLU A 404 -15.95 25.28 -16.45
N VAL A 405 -14.93 26.08 -16.72
CA VAL A 405 -13.59 25.93 -16.08
C VAL A 405 -13.70 26.16 -14.57
N GLU A 406 -14.39 27.21 -14.14
CA GLU A 406 -14.54 27.55 -12.73
C GLU A 406 -15.43 26.51 -12.01
N ALA A 407 -16.52 26.05 -12.59
CA ALA A 407 -17.38 25.02 -12.03
C ALA A 407 -16.60 23.68 -11.85
N LYS A 408 -15.72 23.35 -12.79
CA LYS A 408 -14.84 22.18 -12.67
C LYS A 408 -13.89 22.31 -11.46
N PHE A 409 -13.35 23.47 -11.21
CA PHE A 409 -12.50 23.71 -10.03
C PHE A 409 -13.31 23.55 -8.73
N TRP A 410 -14.47 24.19 -8.60
CA TRP A 410 -15.27 24.12 -7.38
C TRP A 410 -15.78 22.71 -7.06
N ASN A 411 -16.06 21.90 -8.09
CA ASN A 411 -16.57 20.53 -7.94
C ASN A 411 -15.48 19.43 -8.08
N GLN A 412 -14.19 19.82 -8.13
CA GLN A 412 -13.10 18.82 -8.27
C GLN A 412 -13.04 17.80 -7.13
N PHE A 413 -13.62 18.13 -5.98
CA PHE A 413 -13.69 17.26 -4.80
C PHE A 413 -15.00 16.48 -4.68
N GLU A 414 -15.85 16.42 -5.70
CA GLU A 414 -17.13 15.69 -5.68
C GLU A 414 -16.96 14.21 -5.23
N HIS A 415 -15.89 13.57 -5.67
CA HIS A 415 -15.56 12.19 -5.36
C HIS A 415 -14.28 12.04 -4.52
N ALA A 416 -14.05 12.97 -3.62
CA ALA A 416 -12.84 13.03 -2.80
C ALA A 416 -12.68 11.81 -1.86
N ASP A 417 -13.78 11.20 -1.43
CA ASP A 417 -13.82 9.95 -0.66
C ASP A 417 -13.32 8.70 -1.43
N THR A 418 -13.14 8.84 -2.75
CA THR A 418 -12.65 7.79 -3.63
C THR A 418 -11.26 8.14 -4.19
N PHE A 419 -11.02 9.39 -4.54
CA PHE A 419 -9.77 9.84 -5.17
C PHE A 419 -8.74 10.38 -4.17
N GLY A 420 -9.20 10.94 -3.05
CA GLY A 420 -8.35 11.48 -2.00
C GLY A 420 -7.30 12.45 -2.53
N SER A 421 -6.09 12.29 -2.05
CA SER A 421 -4.92 13.11 -2.38
C SER A 421 -4.40 12.95 -3.82
N LEU A 422 -4.95 12.01 -4.59
CA LEU A 422 -4.64 11.87 -6.02
C LEU A 422 -5.23 13.02 -6.86
N ILE A 423 -6.18 13.79 -6.33
CA ILE A 423 -6.69 15.01 -6.97
C ILE A 423 -5.54 16.03 -7.08
N ARG A 424 -5.41 16.67 -8.25
CA ARG A 424 -4.33 17.62 -8.57
C ARG A 424 -4.91 19.00 -8.89
N PRO A 425 -5.17 19.84 -7.87
CA PRO A 425 -5.62 21.22 -8.10
C PRO A 425 -4.55 22.05 -8.81
N ASP A 426 -5.00 22.97 -9.67
CA ASP A 426 -4.10 23.96 -10.27
C ASP A 426 -3.71 25.03 -9.23
N ALA A 427 -2.41 25.24 -9.02
CA ALA A 427 -1.88 26.14 -8.00
C ALA A 427 -2.25 27.61 -8.26
N ALA A 428 -2.19 28.05 -9.53
CA ALA A 428 -2.47 29.44 -9.89
C ALA A 428 -3.96 29.76 -9.74
N GLN A 429 -4.82 28.84 -10.20
CA GLN A 429 -6.27 28.96 -10.05
C GLN A 429 -6.68 28.89 -8.56
N THR A 430 -6.06 27.99 -7.78
CA THR A 430 -6.29 27.88 -6.32
C THR A 430 -5.97 29.21 -5.61
N ALA A 431 -4.81 29.81 -5.88
CA ALA A 431 -4.42 31.08 -5.26
C ALA A 431 -5.39 32.20 -5.64
N GLN A 432 -5.82 32.27 -6.90
CA GLN A 432 -6.69 33.31 -7.43
C GLN A 432 -8.11 33.23 -6.83
N LEU A 433 -8.66 31.99 -6.69
CA LEU A 433 -9.97 31.76 -6.12
C LEU A 433 -9.97 31.90 -4.59
N ALA A 434 -8.84 31.63 -3.94
CA ALA A 434 -8.66 31.93 -2.52
C ALA A 434 -8.80 33.43 -2.22
N GLU A 435 -8.18 34.29 -3.02
CA GLU A 435 -8.32 35.75 -2.88
C GLU A 435 -9.76 36.23 -3.19
N HIS A 436 -10.38 35.66 -4.22
CA HIS A 436 -11.78 35.98 -4.53
C HIS A 436 -12.73 35.59 -3.38
N LEU A 437 -12.52 34.43 -2.77
CA LEU A 437 -13.36 33.96 -1.66
C LEU A 437 -13.21 34.82 -0.40
N LYS A 438 -12.02 35.36 -0.12
CA LYS A 438 -11.82 36.33 0.97
C LYS A 438 -12.72 37.56 0.79
N ALA A 439 -12.79 38.12 -0.43
CA ALA A 439 -13.65 39.24 -0.74
C ALA A 439 -15.15 38.92 -0.61
N LEU A 440 -15.56 37.66 -0.88
CA LEU A 440 -16.96 37.23 -0.70
C LEU A 440 -17.32 37.02 0.77
N ASN A 441 -16.37 36.62 1.62
CA ASN A 441 -16.61 36.39 3.05
C ASN A 441 -16.86 37.69 3.86
N ASP A 442 -16.43 38.82 3.33
CA ASP A 442 -16.68 40.14 3.92
C ASP A 442 -18.12 40.64 3.67
N VAL A 443 -18.92 39.92 2.89
CA VAL A 443 -20.32 40.19 2.62
C VAL A 443 -21.20 39.44 3.63
N ASP A 444 -21.86 40.15 4.51
CA ASP A 444 -22.67 39.60 5.65
C ASP A 444 -24.01 39.02 5.11
N ASP A 445 -23.94 37.90 4.35
CA ASP A 445 -25.12 37.20 3.81
C ASP A 445 -25.30 35.85 4.55
N LEU A 446 -26.11 35.84 5.59
CA LEU A 446 -26.46 34.67 6.39
C LEU A 446 -27.02 33.48 5.57
N LEU A 447 -27.68 33.76 4.43
CA LEU A 447 -28.27 32.73 3.58
C LEU A 447 -27.20 31.94 2.77
N ARG A 448 -26.01 32.51 2.60
CA ARG A 448 -24.90 31.95 1.83
C ARG A 448 -23.72 31.47 2.69
N SER A 449 -23.82 31.65 4.01
CA SER A 449 -22.74 31.30 4.96
C SER A 449 -22.30 29.84 4.86
N ASP A 450 -23.22 28.91 4.64
CA ASP A 450 -22.89 27.48 4.43
C ASP A 450 -22.12 27.26 3.11
N THR A 451 -22.54 27.90 2.01
CA THR A 451 -21.85 27.83 0.72
C THR A 451 -20.44 28.37 0.82
N VAL A 452 -20.23 29.51 1.50
CA VAL A 452 -18.91 30.10 1.73
C VAL A 452 -18.05 29.17 2.59
N ALA A 453 -18.61 28.60 3.66
CA ALA A 453 -17.90 27.65 4.53
C ALA A 453 -17.45 26.38 3.78
N ARG A 454 -18.30 25.84 2.89
CA ARG A 454 -17.93 24.70 2.01
C ARG A 454 -16.87 25.11 0.98
N ALA A 455 -16.98 26.29 0.40
CA ALA A 455 -15.99 26.83 -0.54
C ALA A 455 -14.62 27.06 0.13
N MET A 456 -14.59 27.54 1.38
CA MET A 456 -13.34 27.63 2.16
C MET A 456 -12.69 26.27 2.35
N ARG A 457 -13.46 25.21 2.61
CA ARG A 457 -12.91 23.84 2.70
C ARG A 457 -12.33 23.36 1.36
N VAL A 458 -13.00 23.63 0.22
CA VAL A 458 -12.46 23.34 -1.11
C VAL A 458 -11.12 24.04 -1.32
N ILE A 459 -11.03 25.33 -1.01
CA ILE A 459 -9.78 26.11 -1.13
C ILE A 459 -8.70 25.52 -0.23
N HIS A 460 -9.00 25.22 1.03
CA HIS A 460 -8.04 24.64 1.96
C HIS A 460 -7.49 23.29 1.48
N GLN A 461 -8.36 22.37 1.03
CA GLN A 461 -7.95 21.09 0.43
C GLN A 461 -7.09 21.32 -0.82
N ALA A 462 -7.50 22.24 -1.70
CA ALA A 462 -6.76 22.57 -2.91
C ALA A 462 -5.40 23.18 -2.61
N GLN A 463 -5.27 24.08 -1.64
CA GLN A 463 -4.00 24.70 -1.24
C GLN A 463 -2.98 23.66 -0.76
N LEU A 464 -3.38 22.73 0.10
CA LEU A 464 -2.50 21.66 0.59
C LEU A 464 -2.07 20.73 -0.54
N LEU A 465 -2.98 20.39 -1.46
CA LEU A 465 -2.68 19.49 -2.57
C LEU A 465 -1.97 20.16 -3.75
N ALA A 466 -2.00 21.47 -3.89
CA ALA A 466 -1.30 22.22 -4.94
C ALA A 466 0.10 22.72 -4.51
N ARG A 467 0.36 22.77 -3.20
CA ARG A 467 1.65 23.21 -2.64
C ARG A 467 2.73 22.17 -2.89
N GLN A 468 3.96 22.64 -3.06
CA GLN A 468 5.17 21.79 -3.06
C GLN A 468 5.85 21.82 -1.69
N TYR A 469 6.48 20.71 -1.32
CA TYR A 469 7.09 20.47 -0.01
C TYR A 469 8.55 20.06 -0.18
N ALA A 470 9.37 20.34 0.81
CA ALA A 470 10.77 19.93 0.81
C ALA A 470 10.90 18.38 0.79
N VAL A 471 9.99 17.71 1.51
CA VAL A 471 9.93 16.24 1.56
C VAL A 471 8.48 15.77 1.44
N ALA A 472 8.24 14.82 0.55
CA ALA A 472 7.04 14.00 0.57
C ALA A 472 7.37 12.61 1.12
N VAL A 473 6.66 12.14 2.16
CA VAL A 473 6.89 10.83 2.78
C VAL A 473 5.59 10.05 2.84
N ALA A 474 5.57 8.77 2.43
CA ALA A 474 4.33 8.01 2.43
C ALA A 474 4.52 6.48 2.56
N ASN A 475 3.54 5.84 3.21
CA ASN A 475 3.14 4.46 2.93
C ASN A 475 1.75 4.50 2.28
N PRO A 476 1.66 4.57 0.94
CA PRO A 476 0.40 4.80 0.24
C PRO A 476 -0.51 3.56 0.25
N PRO A 477 -1.80 3.72 -0.12
CA PRO A 477 -2.71 2.60 -0.28
C PRO A 477 -2.29 1.64 -1.40
N TYR A 478 -2.41 0.31 -1.16
CA TYR A 478 -2.17 -0.75 -2.13
C TYR A 478 -3.51 -1.31 -2.61
N MET A 479 -3.82 -1.08 -3.89
CA MET A 479 -5.03 -1.63 -4.51
C MET A 479 -4.81 -1.80 -6.01
N GLY A 480 -4.75 -3.04 -6.45
CA GLY A 480 -4.63 -3.36 -7.86
C GLY A 480 -5.92 -3.02 -8.65
N SER A 481 -5.79 -2.76 -9.94
CA SER A 481 -6.89 -2.36 -10.83
C SER A 481 -8.09 -3.32 -10.84
N LYS A 482 -7.89 -4.59 -10.48
CA LYS A 482 -8.97 -5.58 -10.39
C LYS A 482 -9.91 -5.33 -9.20
N GLN A 483 -9.45 -4.71 -8.12
CA GLN A 483 -10.21 -4.37 -6.93
C GLN A 483 -10.90 -2.99 -7.01
N MET A 484 -10.43 -2.11 -7.88
CA MET A 484 -10.99 -0.76 -8.08
C MET A 484 -12.42 -0.81 -8.63
N ASN A 485 -13.28 0.08 -8.12
CA ASN A 485 -14.59 0.32 -8.71
C ASN A 485 -14.47 1.03 -10.08
N SER A 486 -15.59 1.17 -10.80
CA SER A 486 -15.58 1.78 -12.15
C SER A 486 -15.11 3.24 -12.14
N LEU A 487 -15.50 4.00 -11.11
CA LEU A 487 -15.18 5.41 -10.96
C LEU A 487 -13.66 5.61 -10.77
N LEU A 488 -13.07 4.92 -9.78
CA LEU A 488 -11.64 4.98 -9.53
C LEU A 488 -10.83 4.43 -10.72
N SER A 489 -11.29 3.34 -11.33
CA SER A 489 -10.62 2.76 -12.50
C SER A 489 -10.60 3.71 -13.71
N GLN A 490 -11.66 4.52 -13.91
CA GLN A 490 -11.70 5.52 -14.95
C GLN A 490 -10.77 6.70 -14.63
N PHE A 491 -10.84 7.23 -13.41
CA PHE A 491 -9.95 8.30 -12.96
C PHE A 491 -8.46 7.93 -13.11
N MET A 492 -8.09 6.69 -12.75
CA MET A 492 -6.72 6.19 -12.92
C MET A 492 -6.27 6.13 -14.38
N LYS A 493 -7.18 5.83 -15.33
CA LYS A 493 -6.87 5.83 -16.76
C LYS A 493 -6.67 7.25 -17.30
N ASP A 494 -7.48 8.18 -16.84
CA ASP A 494 -7.50 9.56 -17.33
C ASP A 494 -6.33 10.37 -16.75
N GLU A 495 -6.08 10.27 -15.45
CA GLU A 495 -5.11 11.10 -14.73
C GLU A 495 -3.75 10.42 -14.47
N TYR A 496 -3.71 9.08 -14.40
CA TYR A 496 -2.54 8.28 -14.03
C TYR A 496 -2.33 7.10 -14.99
N SER A 497 -2.43 7.32 -16.30
CA SER A 497 -2.40 6.28 -17.35
C SER A 497 -1.15 5.38 -17.28
N GLU A 498 0.01 5.91 -16.89
CA GLU A 498 1.28 5.18 -16.77
C GLU A 498 1.30 4.21 -15.56
N THR A 499 0.47 4.47 -14.54
CA THR A 499 0.46 3.74 -13.26
C THR A 499 -0.91 3.20 -12.87
N LYS A 500 -1.84 3.13 -13.82
CA LYS A 500 -3.24 2.71 -13.63
C LYS A 500 -3.44 1.27 -13.11
N GLN A 501 -2.36 0.50 -13.00
CA GLN A 501 -2.39 -0.90 -12.56
C GLN A 501 -2.56 -1.05 -11.06
N ASP A 502 -2.04 -0.10 -10.30
CA ASP A 502 -2.14 -0.09 -8.84
C ASP A 502 -2.11 1.34 -8.27
N LEU A 503 -2.82 1.56 -7.15
CA LEU A 503 -2.87 2.86 -6.48
C LEU A 503 -1.48 3.33 -6.04
N TYR A 504 -0.64 2.44 -5.51
CA TYR A 504 0.70 2.86 -5.05
C TYR A 504 1.52 3.50 -6.18
N GLY A 505 1.35 3.05 -7.42
CA GLY A 505 2.02 3.67 -8.57
C GLY A 505 1.55 5.11 -8.83
N ALA A 506 0.24 5.38 -8.69
CA ALA A 506 -0.29 6.73 -8.78
C ALA A 506 0.23 7.62 -7.64
N PHE A 507 0.38 7.07 -6.43
CA PHE A 507 0.94 7.80 -5.29
C PHE A 507 2.45 8.11 -5.46
N VAL A 508 3.23 7.28 -6.15
CA VAL A 508 4.60 7.65 -6.56
C VAL A 508 4.57 8.90 -7.44
N MET A 509 3.72 8.89 -8.49
CA MET A 509 3.56 10.06 -9.36
C MET A 509 3.02 11.29 -8.63
N ARG A 510 2.13 11.08 -7.67
CA ARG A 510 1.60 12.14 -6.82
C ARG A 510 2.65 12.72 -5.89
N GLY A 511 3.45 11.86 -5.23
CA GLY A 511 4.56 12.26 -4.37
C GLY A 511 5.61 13.09 -5.11
N ILE A 512 5.95 12.69 -6.35
CA ILE A 512 6.81 13.48 -7.24
C ILE A 512 6.23 14.87 -7.49
N GLY A 513 4.91 14.99 -7.73
CA GLY A 513 4.25 16.28 -7.93
C GLY A 513 4.13 17.14 -6.67
N LEU A 514 4.15 16.54 -5.48
CA LEU A 514 4.10 17.23 -4.19
C LEU A 514 5.49 17.65 -3.69
N ALA A 515 6.54 16.95 -4.10
CA ALA A 515 7.91 17.33 -3.75
C ALA A 515 8.38 18.55 -4.55
N ASP A 516 9.18 19.43 -3.91
CA ASP A 516 9.87 20.53 -4.59
C ASP A 516 10.82 19.98 -5.67
N ARG A 517 11.14 20.78 -6.67
CA ARG A 517 12.05 20.40 -7.78
C ARG A 517 13.40 19.84 -7.34
N ARG A 518 13.88 20.20 -6.16
CA ARG A 518 15.12 19.73 -5.52
C ARG A 518 14.86 19.06 -4.19
N GLY A 519 13.58 18.78 -3.90
CA GLY A 519 13.14 18.08 -2.71
C GLY A 519 13.30 16.56 -2.83
N LEU A 520 12.74 15.85 -1.86
CA LEU A 520 12.85 14.40 -1.75
C LEU A 520 11.46 13.74 -1.67
N LEU A 521 11.34 12.55 -2.26
CA LEU A 521 10.23 11.63 -2.06
C LEU A 521 10.74 10.39 -1.34
N ALA A 522 10.21 10.10 -0.15
CA ALA A 522 10.46 8.86 0.59
C ALA A 522 9.18 8.01 0.62
N ILE A 523 9.23 6.78 0.10
CA ILE A 523 8.02 6.00 -0.07
C ILE A 523 8.28 4.50 0.09
N VAL A 524 7.32 3.76 0.66
CA VAL A 524 7.34 2.30 0.70
C VAL A 524 6.18 1.74 -0.09
N ILE A 525 6.46 0.86 -1.06
CA ILE A 525 5.46 0.27 -1.96
C ILE A 525 5.79 -1.19 -2.26
N GLY A 526 4.85 -1.95 -2.87
CA GLY A 526 5.13 -3.30 -3.36
C GLY A 526 6.24 -3.29 -4.42
N ASP A 527 7.08 -4.33 -4.45
CA ASP A 527 8.27 -4.41 -5.34
C ASP A 527 7.94 -4.73 -6.80
N THR A 528 6.70 -5.09 -7.12
CA THR A 528 6.32 -5.55 -8.47
C THR A 528 6.61 -4.54 -9.57
N TRP A 529 6.59 -3.23 -9.28
CA TRP A 529 6.94 -2.18 -10.22
C TRP A 529 8.40 -2.27 -10.71
N MET A 530 9.30 -2.87 -9.93
CA MET A 530 10.72 -2.98 -10.25
C MET A 530 10.99 -3.76 -11.54
N SER A 531 10.10 -4.68 -11.92
CA SER A 531 10.37 -5.61 -13.02
C SER A 531 9.19 -5.84 -13.98
N ILE A 532 7.92 -5.69 -13.55
CA ILE A 532 6.77 -6.01 -14.39
C ILE A 532 6.64 -5.01 -15.55
N LYS A 533 6.34 -5.53 -16.74
CA LYS A 533 6.19 -4.73 -17.98
C LYS A 533 5.17 -3.60 -17.86
N SER A 534 4.09 -3.79 -17.15
CA SER A 534 3.04 -2.77 -16.99
C SER A 534 3.48 -1.50 -16.25
N PHE A 535 4.62 -1.53 -15.56
CA PHE A 535 5.25 -0.39 -14.89
C PHE A 535 6.52 0.11 -15.61
N GLU A 536 6.78 -0.33 -16.83
CA GLU A 536 7.96 0.10 -17.59
C GLU A 536 8.00 1.64 -17.76
N ALA A 537 6.88 2.28 -18.08
CA ALA A 537 6.80 3.72 -18.21
C ALA A 537 7.16 4.46 -16.91
N LEU A 538 6.69 3.95 -15.76
CA LEU A 538 7.06 4.48 -14.45
C LEU A 538 8.58 4.35 -14.22
N ARG A 539 9.16 3.17 -14.43
CA ARG A 539 10.61 2.95 -14.26
C ARG A 539 11.44 3.89 -15.13
N THR A 540 11.10 3.97 -16.42
CA THR A 540 11.78 4.87 -17.37
C THR A 540 11.74 6.32 -16.87
N ARG A 541 10.57 6.81 -16.44
CA ARG A 541 10.44 8.15 -15.86
C ARG A 541 11.33 8.36 -14.62
N LEU A 542 11.32 7.40 -13.67
CA LEU A 542 12.12 7.51 -12.46
C LEU A 542 13.61 7.54 -12.75
N LEU A 543 14.08 6.71 -13.69
CA LEU A 543 15.49 6.62 -14.07
C LEU A 543 15.97 7.82 -14.91
N ASP A 544 15.11 8.36 -15.78
CA ASP A 544 15.46 9.49 -16.66
C ASP A 544 15.41 10.85 -15.98
N CYS A 545 14.41 11.05 -15.10
CA CYS A 545 14.11 12.37 -14.55
C CYS A 545 14.59 12.57 -13.10
N HIS A 546 14.85 11.51 -12.37
CA HIS A 546 15.13 11.52 -10.94
C HIS A 546 16.34 10.65 -10.61
N SER A 547 16.78 10.67 -9.36
CA SER A 547 17.85 9.77 -8.87
C SER A 547 17.46 9.14 -7.53
N PHE A 548 17.81 7.88 -7.38
CA PHE A 548 17.70 7.23 -6.07
C PHE A 548 18.76 7.77 -5.12
N ASP A 549 18.38 8.01 -3.88
CA ASP A 549 19.29 8.37 -2.77
C ASP A 549 19.58 7.17 -1.87
N SER A 550 18.56 6.33 -1.67
CA SER A 550 18.69 5.03 -1.01
C SER A 550 17.54 4.12 -1.42
N PHE A 551 17.78 2.82 -1.34
CA PHE A 551 16.80 1.81 -1.71
C PHE A 551 16.89 0.61 -0.78
N LEU A 552 15.78 0.24 -0.15
CA LEU A 552 15.66 -0.90 0.75
C LEU A 552 14.64 -1.89 0.18
N HIS A 553 15.11 -3.03 -0.27
CA HIS A 553 14.28 -4.11 -0.81
C HIS A 553 14.10 -5.20 0.23
N MET A 554 12.87 -5.47 0.63
CA MET A 554 12.55 -6.39 1.70
C MET A 554 11.36 -7.26 1.33
N ARG A 555 11.36 -8.47 1.84
CA ARG A 555 10.22 -9.36 1.73
C ARG A 555 9.26 -9.07 2.89
N ASP A 556 7.98 -8.88 2.57
CA ASP A 556 6.87 -8.91 3.50
C ASP A 556 6.96 -7.95 4.71
N VAL A 557 6.40 -6.76 4.56
CA VAL A 557 6.22 -5.77 5.65
C VAL A 557 4.78 -5.72 6.16
N SER A 558 3.86 -6.48 5.54
CA SER A 558 2.46 -6.52 5.91
C SER A 558 2.20 -7.65 6.92
N ASN A 559 1.55 -7.30 8.03
CA ASN A 559 1.02 -8.29 8.97
C ASN A 559 -0.30 -8.94 8.48
N HIS A 560 -0.76 -8.59 7.27
CA HIS A 560 -2.00 -9.13 6.72
C HIS A 560 -1.72 -10.34 5.83
N PRO A 561 -2.36 -11.51 6.08
CA PRO A 561 -2.06 -12.76 5.38
C PRO A 561 -2.36 -12.73 3.87
N ASP A 562 -3.20 -11.80 3.40
CA ASP A 562 -3.56 -11.67 1.97
C ASP A 562 -2.76 -10.59 1.23
N ILE A 563 -1.86 -9.86 1.91
CA ILE A 563 -0.92 -8.90 1.32
C ILE A 563 0.47 -9.51 1.40
N PHE A 564 0.68 -10.57 0.64
CA PHE A 564 1.98 -11.21 0.50
C PHE A 564 2.71 -10.57 -0.68
N GLY A 565 3.93 -10.16 -0.43
CA GLY A 565 4.82 -9.68 -1.47
C GLY A 565 6.10 -9.13 -0.89
N ALA A 566 7.09 -8.98 -1.72
CA ALA A 566 8.23 -8.18 -1.38
C ALA A 566 7.85 -6.70 -1.52
N ASN A 567 8.48 -5.85 -0.73
CA ASN A 567 8.27 -4.42 -0.71
C ASN A 567 9.60 -3.71 -0.97
N ALA A 568 9.50 -2.50 -1.50
CA ALA A 568 10.62 -1.60 -1.70
C ALA A 568 10.34 -0.28 -0.99
N ALA A 569 11.20 0.11 -0.06
CA ALA A 569 11.22 1.44 0.51
C ALA A 569 12.40 2.20 -0.11
N PHE A 570 12.16 3.39 -0.65
CA PHE A 570 13.21 4.14 -1.29
C PHE A 570 13.05 5.63 -1.10
N VAL A 571 14.15 6.33 -1.20
CA VAL A 571 14.22 7.80 -1.24
C VAL A 571 14.68 8.22 -2.63
N LEU A 572 13.93 9.13 -3.20
CA LEU A 572 14.14 9.66 -4.56
C LEU A 572 14.40 11.16 -4.47
N SER A 573 15.52 11.60 -5.02
CA SER A 573 15.78 13.03 -5.26
C SER A 573 15.04 13.47 -6.51
N MET A 574 14.37 14.62 -6.43
CA MET A 574 13.71 15.23 -7.58
C MET A 574 14.71 15.79 -8.60
N ALA A 575 15.95 16.09 -8.16
CA ALA A 575 17.04 16.45 -9.05
C ALA A 575 17.54 15.24 -9.85
N SER A 576 17.83 15.43 -11.14
CA SER A 576 18.37 14.36 -11.97
C SER A 576 19.84 14.12 -11.70
N GLY A 577 20.22 12.87 -11.46
CA GLY A 577 21.61 12.45 -11.20
C GLY A 577 21.84 11.02 -11.71
N ARG A 578 21.61 10.78 -13.01
CA ARG A 578 21.61 9.42 -13.62
C ARG A 578 22.87 8.59 -13.35
N GLN A 579 24.05 9.23 -13.24
CA GLN A 579 25.32 8.57 -12.95
C GLN A 579 25.63 8.45 -11.46
N ARG A 580 24.89 9.17 -10.60
CA ARG A 580 25.09 9.16 -9.16
C ARG A 580 24.73 7.77 -8.60
N ARG A 581 25.68 7.19 -7.85
CA ARG A 581 25.46 5.87 -7.22
C ARG A 581 24.72 6.05 -5.90
N ALA A 582 23.74 5.21 -5.69
CA ALA A 582 22.99 5.10 -4.45
C ALA A 582 23.19 3.73 -3.80
N PRO A 583 23.06 3.62 -2.49
CA PRO A 583 22.98 2.36 -1.77
C PRO A 583 21.64 1.67 -2.02
N PHE A 584 21.70 0.42 -2.49
CA PHE A 584 20.60 -0.51 -2.62
C PHE A 584 20.84 -1.67 -1.64
N ILE A 585 19.92 -1.84 -0.68
CA ILE A 585 20.05 -2.84 0.37
C ILE A 585 18.99 -3.90 0.13
N ARG A 586 19.41 -5.18 0.08
CA ARG A 586 18.54 -6.32 -0.12
C ARG A 586 18.47 -7.18 1.13
N LEU A 587 17.36 -7.11 1.83
CA LEU A 587 17.08 -7.98 2.96
C LEU A 587 16.42 -9.25 2.43
N THR A 588 17.21 -10.31 2.27
CA THR A 588 16.75 -11.59 1.72
C THR A 588 16.12 -12.52 2.77
N PRO A 589 15.54 -13.66 2.38
CA PRO A 589 14.37 -14.32 2.95
C PRO A 589 14.59 -15.14 4.22
N LEU A 590 15.44 -14.74 5.09
CA LEU A 590 15.53 -15.33 6.43
C LEU A 590 14.49 -14.64 7.33
N GLY A 591 13.63 -15.38 7.96
CA GLY A 591 12.54 -15.11 8.89
C GLY A 591 12.17 -13.66 9.24
N GLN A 592 10.90 -13.40 9.52
CA GLN A 592 10.37 -12.05 9.81
C GLN A 592 11.05 -11.34 11.01
N GLU A 593 11.66 -12.09 11.92
CA GLU A 593 12.21 -11.55 13.17
C GLU A 593 13.59 -10.88 13.02
N SER A 594 14.27 -11.07 11.88
CA SER A 594 15.67 -10.62 11.70
C SER A 594 15.85 -9.41 10.77
N LYS A 595 14.82 -8.93 10.07
CA LYS A 595 14.96 -7.89 9.02
C LYS A 595 15.58 -6.57 9.49
N GLU A 596 15.21 -6.10 10.67
CA GLU A 596 15.81 -4.90 11.23
C GLU A 596 17.28 -5.11 11.58
N GLN A 597 17.61 -6.28 12.13
CA GLN A 597 18.99 -6.64 12.47
C GLN A 597 19.84 -6.81 11.20
N ASP A 598 19.27 -7.42 10.16
CA ASP A 598 19.93 -7.55 8.84
C ASP A 598 20.21 -6.18 8.22
N LEU A 599 19.26 -5.23 8.33
CA LEU A 599 19.48 -3.86 7.89
C LEU A 599 20.64 -3.21 8.65
N ARG A 600 20.63 -3.30 9.98
CA ARG A 600 21.71 -2.75 10.82
C ARG A 600 23.07 -3.36 10.47
N ALA A 601 23.11 -4.67 10.25
CA ALA A 601 24.33 -5.37 9.81
C ALA A 601 24.81 -4.86 8.45
N ALA A 602 23.92 -4.78 7.45
CA ALA A 602 24.23 -4.29 6.10
C ALA A 602 24.77 -2.85 6.11
N LEU A 603 24.21 -1.99 6.98
CA LEU A 603 24.68 -0.60 7.14
C LEU A 603 26.09 -0.49 7.73
N VAL A 604 26.48 -1.47 8.57
CA VAL A 604 27.82 -1.51 9.18
C VAL A 604 28.84 -2.10 8.22
N THR A 605 28.55 -3.27 7.64
CA THR A 605 29.50 -4.04 6.80
C THR A 605 29.67 -3.44 5.40
N ARG A 606 28.57 -2.95 4.80
CA ARG A 606 28.51 -2.37 3.45
C ARG A 606 29.07 -3.28 2.36
N THR A 607 28.80 -4.60 2.47
CA THR A 607 29.27 -5.59 1.50
C THR A 607 28.12 -6.19 0.70
N PRO A 608 28.36 -6.61 -0.57
CA PRO A 608 27.34 -7.30 -1.37
C PRO A 608 26.85 -8.62 -0.75
N ASP A 609 27.71 -9.32 -0.02
CA ASP A 609 27.38 -10.58 0.69
C ASP A 609 26.33 -10.35 1.80
N ASP A 610 26.36 -9.18 2.43
CA ASP A 610 25.37 -8.75 3.42
C ASP A 610 24.21 -7.96 2.79
N GLY A 611 24.09 -8.00 1.47
CA GLY A 611 22.98 -7.37 0.71
C GLY A 611 23.17 -5.90 0.38
N PHE A 612 24.30 -5.28 0.68
CA PHE A 612 24.58 -3.87 0.35
C PHE A 612 25.21 -3.75 -1.04
N HIS A 613 24.55 -3.03 -1.95
CA HIS A 613 25.00 -2.79 -3.31
C HIS A 613 25.05 -1.29 -3.61
N LEU A 614 25.95 -0.88 -4.50
CA LEU A 614 25.95 0.46 -5.08
C LEU A 614 25.53 0.36 -6.54
N ALA A 615 24.56 1.15 -6.96
CA ALA A 615 24.10 1.21 -8.33
C ALA A 615 23.63 2.63 -8.70
N SER A 616 23.63 2.93 -9.99
CA SER A 616 23.12 4.17 -10.57
C SER A 616 21.98 3.89 -11.55
N SER A 617 21.24 4.90 -11.98
CA SER A 617 20.17 4.75 -12.98
C SER A 617 20.66 4.13 -14.29
N VAL A 618 21.87 4.47 -14.72
CA VAL A 618 22.49 3.97 -15.96
C VAL A 618 22.69 2.45 -15.93
N ASP A 619 22.92 1.87 -14.75
CA ASP A 619 23.11 0.42 -14.61
C ASP A 619 21.88 -0.40 -14.99
N PHE A 620 20.68 0.19 -14.98
CA PHE A 620 19.42 -0.51 -15.26
C PHE A 620 18.98 -0.34 -16.73
N GLU A 621 19.42 0.73 -17.41
CA GLU A 621 18.99 1.06 -18.77
C GLU A 621 19.48 0.07 -19.82
N ALA A 622 20.61 -0.56 -19.56
CA ALA A 622 21.18 -1.57 -20.46
C ALA A 622 20.28 -2.82 -20.61
N ILE A 623 19.36 -3.04 -19.66
CA ILE A 623 18.49 -4.22 -19.65
C ILE A 623 17.13 -3.83 -20.23
N PRO A 624 16.59 -4.60 -21.19
CA PRO A 624 15.30 -4.32 -21.80
C PRO A 624 14.17 -4.15 -20.76
N GLY A 625 13.42 -3.04 -20.84
CA GLY A 625 12.40 -2.67 -19.87
C GLY A 625 12.94 -2.06 -18.55
N SER A 626 14.25 -1.82 -18.49
CA SER A 626 14.95 -1.15 -17.37
C SER A 626 14.56 -1.66 -15.97
N PRO A 627 14.57 -2.99 -15.71
CA PRO A 627 14.22 -3.52 -14.38
C PRO A 627 15.27 -3.09 -13.34
N ILE A 628 14.80 -2.80 -12.11
CA ILE A 628 15.68 -2.38 -11.00
C ILE A 628 16.34 -3.62 -10.38
N VAL A 629 17.44 -4.08 -10.95
CA VAL A 629 18.12 -5.35 -10.61
C VAL A 629 19.56 -5.13 -10.14
N TYR A 630 19.71 -4.27 -9.16
CA TYR A 630 21.00 -3.82 -8.59
C TYR A 630 21.91 -4.98 -8.08
N TRP A 631 21.32 -6.16 -7.75
CA TRP A 631 22.08 -7.36 -7.32
C TRP A 631 22.74 -8.12 -8.47
N LEU A 632 22.50 -7.71 -9.72
CA LEU A 632 23.06 -8.39 -10.88
C LEU A 632 24.55 -8.03 -11.02
N SER A 633 25.37 -9.06 -11.30
CA SER A 633 26.80 -8.82 -11.50
C SER A 633 27.06 -7.89 -12.70
N GLU A 634 28.10 -7.09 -12.62
CA GLU A 634 28.51 -6.18 -13.69
C GLU A 634 28.72 -6.92 -15.03
N LYS A 635 29.31 -8.14 -14.98
CA LYS A 635 29.48 -8.97 -16.16
C LYS A 635 28.18 -9.34 -16.85
N LEU A 636 27.15 -9.64 -16.05
CA LEU A 636 25.85 -10.03 -16.62
C LEU A 636 25.09 -8.80 -17.12
N ARG A 637 25.21 -7.64 -16.46
CA ARG A 637 24.69 -6.37 -17.00
C ARG A 637 25.34 -5.99 -18.32
N ALA A 638 26.66 -6.06 -18.40
CA ALA A 638 27.42 -5.80 -19.62
C ALA A 638 27.01 -6.76 -20.78
N ALA A 639 26.61 -7.96 -20.46
CA ALA A 639 26.16 -8.91 -21.46
C ALA A 639 24.88 -8.48 -22.18
N PHE A 640 23.97 -7.76 -21.53
CA PHE A 640 22.77 -7.20 -22.18
C PHE A 640 23.13 -6.09 -23.19
N SER A 641 24.21 -5.35 -22.96
CA SER A 641 24.68 -4.32 -23.88
C SER A 641 25.51 -4.88 -25.05
N THR A 642 26.23 -6.00 -24.86
CA THR A 642 27.17 -6.54 -25.84
C THR A 642 26.61 -7.76 -26.58
N GLY A 643 25.69 -8.51 -26.00
CA GLY A 643 25.04 -9.67 -26.57
C GLY A 643 23.88 -9.30 -27.48
N LYS A 644 23.59 -10.12 -28.48
CA LYS A 644 22.38 -9.99 -29.29
C LYS A 644 21.21 -10.66 -28.58
N PRO A 645 20.02 -10.07 -28.58
CA PRO A 645 18.81 -10.76 -28.11
C PRO A 645 18.61 -12.10 -28.83
N LEU A 646 18.19 -13.13 -28.10
CA LEU A 646 17.92 -14.46 -28.68
C LEU A 646 16.94 -14.41 -29.87
N SER A 647 15.96 -13.48 -29.82
CA SER A 647 15.00 -13.26 -30.90
C SER A 647 15.62 -12.76 -32.23
N GLU A 648 16.84 -12.22 -32.20
CA GLU A 648 17.62 -11.86 -33.40
C GLU A 648 18.49 -13.02 -33.93
N VAL A 649 18.73 -14.04 -33.09
CA VAL A 649 19.62 -15.16 -33.39
C VAL A 649 18.81 -16.39 -33.78
N ALA A 650 17.64 -16.59 -33.21
CA ALA A 650 16.76 -17.73 -33.49
C ALA A 650 15.29 -17.27 -33.71
N THR A 651 14.59 -18.04 -34.53
CA THR A 651 13.15 -17.78 -34.78
C THR A 651 12.31 -18.40 -33.70
N LEU A 652 11.82 -17.58 -32.75
CA LEU A 652 10.99 -18.05 -31.65
C LEU A 652 9.50 -18.06 -32.03
N ARG A 653 8.79 -19.14 -31.71
CA ARG A 653 7.39 -19.33 -32.12
C ARG A 653 6.57 -20.01 -31.02
N GLN A 654 5.31 -19.62 -30.99
CA GLN A 654 4.21 -20.23 -30.23
C GLN A 654 3.41 -21.12 -31.19
N GLY A 655 3.04 -22.32 -30.77
CA GLY A 655 2.43 -23.33 -31.64
C GLY A 655 0.90 -23.44 -31.55
N LEU A 656 0.43 -24.67 -31.75
CA LEU A 656 -0.97 -25.06 -31.82
C LEU A 656 -1.70 -24.96 -30.49
N ALA A 657 -2.87 -24.32 -30.47
CA ALA A 657 -3.85 -24.41 -29.39
C ALA A 657 -5.04 -25.25 -29.88
N THR A 658 -5.22 -26.43 -29.33
CA THR A 658 -6.30 -27.35 -29.71
C THR A 658 -7.67 -26.92 -29.22
N ALA A 659 -7.75 -26.18 -28.12
CA ALA A 659 -8.94 -25.80 -27.35
C ALA A 659 -9.76 -26.98 -26.77
N ASP A 660 -9.43 -28.20 -27.13
CA ASP A 660 -10.01 -29.43 -26.59
C ASP A 660 -8.98 -30.57 -26.61
N ASN A 661 -8.20 -30.63 -25.54
CA ASN A 661 -7.15 -31.62 -25.41
C ASN A 661 -7.71 -33.05 -25.35
N ASN A 662 -8.86 -33.26 -24.71
CA ASN A 662 -9.46 -34.59 -24.61
C ASN A 662 -9.87 -35.14 -25.99
N ARG A 663 -10.23 -34.27 -26.92
CA ARG A 663 -10.59 -34.63 -28.28
C ARG A 663 -9.35 -34.88 -29.16
N PHE A 664 -8.35 -34.00 -29.10
CA PHE A 664 -7.27 -33.93 -30.09
C PHE A 664 -5.94 -34.46 -29.61
N LEU A 665 -5.75 -34.71 -28.31
CA LEU A 665 -4.52 -35.24 -27.75
C LEU A 665 -4.73 -36.64 -27.18
N ARG A 666 -3.68 -37.45 -27.23
CA ARG A 666 -3.57 -38.73 -26.53
C ARG A 666 -2.15 -38.87 -26.01
N GLN A 667 -1.99 -39.77 -25.04
CA GLN A 667 -0.66 -40.28 -24.73
C GLN A 667 -0.27 -41.31 -25.81
N TRP A 668 1.02 -41.42 -26.12
CA TRP A 668 1.46 -42.24 -27.25
C TRP A 668 1.06 -43.72 -27.11
N TRP A 669 0.91 -44.22 -25.88
CA TRP A 669 0.48 -45.59 -25.58
C TRP A 669 -1.03 -45.85 -25.66
N GLU A 670 -1.81 -44.81 -25.78
CA GLU A 670 -3.29 -44.90 -25.96
C GLU A 670 -3.71 -45.07 -27.43
N VAL A 671 -2.74 -45.01 -28.35
CA VAL A 671 -2.99 -45.04 -29.80
C VAL A 671 -2.27 -46.18 -30.50
N SER A 672 -2.85 -46.65 -31.64
CA SER A 672 -2.19 -47.68 -32.46
C SER A 672 -0.92 -47.12 -33.10
N ARG A 673 0.17 -47.89 -33.02
CA ARG A 673 1.44 -47.59 -33.65
C ARG A 673 1.32 -47.48 -35.17
N ASP A 674 0.49 -48.34 -35.81
CA ASP A 674 0.26 -48.33 -37.26
C ASP A 674 -0.44 -47.05 -37.76
N ARG A 675 -1.08 -46.30 -36.84
CA ARG A 675 -1.72 -45.03 -37.16
C ARG A 675 -0.90 -43.84 -36.68
N SER A 676 0.30 -44.05 -36.26
CA SER A 676 1.19 -43.02 -35.72
C SER A 676 2.45 -42.89 -36.60
N ALA A 677 2.92 -41.67 -36.83
CA ALA A 677 4.15 -41.41 -37.55
C ALA A 677 5.08 -40.54 -36.65
N PHE A 678 6.23 -41.15 -36.33
CA PHE A 678 7.30 -40.57 -35.58
C PHE A 678 8.48 -40.26 -36.52
N GLY A 679 8.98 -39.01 -36.52
CA GLY A 679 10.17 -38.65 -37.31
C GLY A 679 9.86 -38.05 -38.69
N CYS A 680 8.62 -37.69 -39.00
CA CYS A 680 8.34 -36.91 -40.23
C CYS A 680 9.10 -35.56 -40.17
N THR A 681 9.71 -35.17 -41.27
CA THR A 681 10.53 -33.95 -41.35
C THR A 681 9.78 -32.76 -41.90
N SER A 682 8.55 -32.95 -42.41
CA SER A 682 7.72 -31.90 -42.99
C SER A 682 6.24 -32.26 -42.98
N ARG A 683 5.39 -31.20 -43.06
CA ARG A 683 3.94 -31.35 -43.21
C ARG A 683 3.56 -32.15 -44.47
N LYS A 684 4.34 -32.06 -45.57
CA LYS A 684 4.12 -32.81 -46.80
C LYS A 684 4.31 -34.32 -46.56
N GLU A 685 5.37 -34.67 -45.87
CA GLU A 685 5.68 -36.07 -45.49
C GLU A 685 4.62 -36.59 -44.51
N ALA A 686 4.28 -35.83 -43.48
CA ALA A 686 3.24 -36.17 -42.50
C ALA A 686 1.88 -36.43 -43.19
N LYS A 687 1.48 -35.61 -44.16
CA LYS A 687 0.27 -35.83 -44.93
C LYS A 687 0.36 -37.10 -45.83
N ALA A 688 1.50 -37.33 -46.46
CA ALA A 688 1.72 -38.49 -47.31
C ALA A 688 1.74 -39.82 -46.53
N SER A 689 2.11 -39.80 -45.25
CA SER A 689 2.15 -40.99 -44.38
C SER A 689 0.76 -41.61 -44.12
N GLY A 690 -0.34 -40.83 -44.27
CA GLY A 690 -1.68 -41.29 -43.93
C GLY A 690 -1.90 -41.55 -42.44
N ALA A 691 -0.92 -41.22 -41.60
CA ALA A 691 -1.04 -41.40 -40.15
C ALA A 691 -2.02 -40.36 -39.53
N ARG A 692 -2.58 -40.75 -38.41
CA ARG A 692 -3.47 -39.87 -37.64
C ARG A 692 -2.75 -39.13 -36.50
N TRP A 693 -1.82 -39.81 -35.85
CA TRP A 693 -1.16 -39.36 -34.64
C TRP A 693 0.29 -39.00 -34.86
N PHE A 694 0.67 -37.81 -34.38
CA PHE A 694 2.05 -37.29 -34.52
C PHE A 694 2.56 -36.79 -33.17
N PRO A 695 3.86 -36.92 -32.89
CA PRO A 695 4.46 -36.43 -31.65
C PRO A 695 4.10 -34.98 -31.36
N TYR A 696 3.76 -34.67 -30.13
CA TYR A 696 3.29 -33.35 -29.74
C TYR A 696 4.04 -32.83 -28.52
N ASN A 697 4.79 -31.76 -28.69
CA ASN A 697 5.42 -31.04 -27.61
C ASN A 697 4.42 -30.12 -26.91
N LYS A 698 3.88 -30.56 -25.81
CA LYS A 698 2.92 -29.82 -24.97
C LYS A 698 3.59 -28.92 -23.92
N GLY A 699 4.90 -28.96 -23.75
CA GLY A 699 5.63 -28.52 -22.57
C GLY A 699 5.68 -29.64 -21.54
N GLY A 700 5.50 -29.35 -20.27
CA GLY A 700 5.49 -30.34 -19.21
C GLY A 700 6.39 -29.97 -18.03
N GLU A 701 6.76 -30.95 -17.23
CA GLU A 701 7.57 -30.80 -16.02
C GLU A 701 9.01 -30.27 -16.31
N PHE A 702 9.67 -29.84 -15.24
CA PHE A 702 11.05 -29.38 -15.31
C PHE A 702 11.99 -30.51 -15.73
N ARG A 703 12.45 -30.48 -16.99
CA ARG A 703 13.49 -31.36 -17.54
C ARG A 703 14.41 -30.55 -18.47
N LYS A 704 15.70 -30.64 -18.27
CA LYS A 704 16.74 -30.09 -19.16
C LYS A 704 17.12 -31.13 -20.19
N TRP A 705 17.53 -30.66 -21.35
CA TRP A 705 18.16 -31.39 -22.43
C TRP A 705 17.21 -32.32 -23.24
N TYR A 706 16.50 -33.27 -22.61
CA TYR A 706 15.67 -34.29 -23.25
C TYR A 706 14.46 -34.67 -22.40
N GLY A 707 13.34 -35.10 -23.00
CA GLY A 707 12.17 -35.64 -22.33
C GLY A 707 10.88 -34.87 -22.61
N ASN A 708 9.79 -35.18 -21.88
CA ASN A 708 8.41 -34.70 -22.06
C ASN A 708 7.84 -35.10 -23.44
N HIS A 709 8.05 -36.34 -23.83
CA HIS A 709 7.63 -36.89 -25.12
C HIS A 709 6.42 -37.85 -25.00
N GLU A 710 5.50 -37.59 -24.08
CA GLU A 710 4.36 -38.47 -23.82
C GLU A 710 3.19 -38.31 -24.80
N HIS A 711 3.06 -37.12 -25.40
CA HIS A 711 1.86 -36.76 -26.11
C HIS A 711 1.95 -36.91 -27.61
N VAL A 712 0.83 -37.30 -28.23
CA VAL A 712 0.60 -37.27 -29.65
C VAL A 712 -0.67 -36.44 -29.96
N VAL A 713 -0.67 -35.78 -31.12
CA VAL A 713 -1.81 -34.95 -31.58
C VAL A 713 -2.41 -35.56 -32.85
N ASN A 714 -3.73 -35.48 -32.96
CA ASN A 714 -4.44 -35.82 -34.21
C ASN A 714 -4.16 -34.74 -35.27
N TRP A 715 -3.25 -35.06 -36.18
CA TRP A 715 -2.90 -34.19 -37.31
C TRP A 715 -3.22 -34.87 -38.66
N GLU A 716 -4.19 -35.81 -38.69
CA GLU A 716 -4.65 -36.50 -39.88
C GLU A 716 -5.07 -35.50 -40.98
N ASN A 717 -4.64 -35.78 -42.23
CA ASN A 717 -4.90 -34.90 -43.39
C ASN A 717 -4.50 -33.44 -43.16
N ASP A 718 -3.29 -33.22 -42.59
CA ASP A 718 -2.74 -31.89 -42.29
C ASP A 718 -3.59 -31.12 -41.26
N GLY A 719 -4.12 -31.81 -40.26
CA GLY A 719 -4.90 -31.22 -39.15
C GLY A 719 -6.32 -30.86 -39.51
N ALA A 720 -6.94 -31.54 -40.49
CA ALA A 720 -8.27 -31.20 -40.99
C ALA A 720 -9.36 -31.07 -39.90
N GLU A 721 -9.37 -31.96 -38.91
CA GLU A 721 -10.33 -31.90 -37.80
C GLU A 721 -10.09 -30.66 -36.87
N ILE A 722 -8.86 -30.31 -36.63
CA ILE A 722 -8.50 -29.14 -35.81
C ILE A 722 -8.81 -27.84 -36.57
N VAL A 723 -8.57 -27.82 -37.89
CA VAL A 723 -8.95 -26.70 -38.79
C VAL A 723 -10.47 -26.48 -38.75
N ALA A 724 -11.25 -27.55 -38.83
CA ALA A 724 -12.71 -27.49 -38.74
C ALA A 724 -13.24 -27.03 -37.38
N PHE A 725 -12.42 -27.07 -36.33
CA PHE A 725 -12.77 -26.65 -34.97
C PHE A 725 -12.54 -25.16 -34.71
N LYS A 726 -12.06 -24.39 -35.71
CA LYS A 726 -11.99 -22.91 -35.61
C LYS A 726 -13.39 -22.31 -35.42
N PRO A 727 -13.53 -21.18 -34.66
CA PRO A 727 -12.47 -20.34 -34.10
C PRO A 727 -11.97 -20.79 -32.71
N ARG A 728 -12.46 -21.89 -32.16
CA ARG A 728 -11.98 -22.39 -30.84
C ARG A 728 -10.51 -22.80 -30.89
N SER A 729 -10.15 -23.67 -31.88
CA SER A 729 -8.74 -24.02 -32.12
C SER A 729 -8.00 -22.89 -32.80
N VAL A 730 -6.70 -22.75 -32.49
CA VAL A 730 -5.83 -21.75 -33.12
C VAL A 730 -4.57 -22.41 -33.63
N ILE A 731 -4.39 -22.49 -34.95
CA ILE A 731 -3.19 -23.04 -35.59
C ILE A 731 -2.24 -21.88 -35.86
N ARG A 732 -1.09 -21.87 -35.18
CA ARG A 732 -0.03 -20.88 -35.34
C ARG A 732 1.19 -21.52 -35.96
N ASN A 733 1.85 -20.75 -36.82
CA ASN A 733 3.16 -21.09 -37.38
C ASN A 733 3.31 -22.53 -37.94
N PRO A 734 2.34 -23.05 -38.75
CA PRO A 734 2.40 -24.43 -39.23
C PRO A 734 3.60 -24.72 -40.16
N GLY A 735 4.26 -23.68 -40.70
CA GLY A 735 5.47 -23.82 -41.51
C GLY A 735 6.67 -24.34 -40.75
N THR A 736 6.70 -24.29 -39.45
CA THR A 736 7.80 -24.78 -38.61
C THR A 736 7.48 -26.11 -37.88
N TYR A 737 6.27 -26.66 -38.12
CA TYR A 737 5.96 -28.00 -37.58
C TYR A 737 6.87 -29.04 -38.19
N PHE A 738 7.22 -30.04 -37.42
CA PHE A 738 8.14 -31.12 -37.75
C PHE A 738 9.63 -30.73 -37.88
N SER A 739 9.96 -29.44 -37.69
CA SER A 739 11.34 -28.97 -37.70
C SER A 739 12.02 -29.20 -36.34
N PRO A 740 13.34 -29.43 -36.33
CA PRO A 740 14.11 -29.51 -35.10
C PRO A 740 14.06 -28.16 -34.33
N SER A 741 14.06 -28.22 -33.00
CA SER A 741 13.92 -27.01 -32.19
C SER A 741 14.57 -27.13 -30.81
N VAL A 742 14.80 -25.97 -30.16
CA VAL A 742 14.99 -25.89 -28.72
C VAL A 742 13.68 -25.39 -28.11
N SER A 743 13.12 -26.12 -27.14
CA SER A 743 11.80 -25.84 -26.62
C SER A 743 11.79 -25.76 -25.09
N TRP A 744 10.81 -25.01 -24.56
CA TRP A 744 10.59 -24.83 -23.12
C TRP A 744 9.09 -24.76 -22.78
N SER A 745 8.75 -24.97 -21.52
CA SER A 745 7.38 -24.81 -21.03
C SER A 745 7.11 -23.35 -20.72
N ASP A 746 5.94 -22.81 -21.14
CA ASP A 746 5.50 -21.45 -20.86
C ASP A 746 5.40 -21.19 -19.34
N ILE A 747 4.89 -22.16 -18.56
CA ILE A 747 4.71 -22.07 -17.13
C ILE A 747 5.61 -23.08 -16.43
N SER A 748 6.37 -22.60 -15.43
CA SER A 748 7.14 -23.44 -14.51
C SER A 748 7.03 -22.88 -13.09
N SER A 749 6.88 -23.77 -12.11
CA SER A 749 6.90 -23.41 -10.68
C SER A 749 8.30 -23.08 -10.14
N GLY A 750 9.33 -23.25 -10.95
CA GLY A 750 10.73 -23.00 -10.63
C GLY A 750 11.49 -22.34 -11.78
N GLU A 751 12.68 -22.84 -12.07
CA GLU A 751 13.50 -22.36 -13.18
C GLU A 751 12.96 -22.81 -14.54
N ALA A 752 13.32 -22.08 -15.60
CA ALA A 752 13.10 -22.53 -16.97
C ALA A 752 14.03 -23.71 -17.29
N ALA A 753 13.53 -24.66 -18.08
CA ALA A 753 14.30 -25.77 -18.59
C ALA A 753 14.11 -25.90 -20.08
N PHE A 754 15.21 -26.02 -20.80
CA PHE A 754 15.25 -26.06 -22.26
C PHE A 754 15.63 -27.45 -22.73
N ARG A 755 14.85 -27.95 -23.69
CA ARG A 755 15.00 -29.27 -24.27
C ARG A 755 15.28 -29.17 -25.77
N ARG A 756 16.17 -30.02 -26.27
CA ARG A 756 16.42 -30.19 -27.70
C ARG A 756 15.43 -31.19 -28.27
N TYR A 757 14.59 -30.77 -29.21
CA TYR A 757 13.65 -31.62 -29.93
C TYR A 757 14.18 -31.93 -31.31
N PRO A 758 14.20 -33.23 -31.72
CA PRO A 758 14.51 -33.61 -33.10
C PRO A 758 13.37 -33.23 -34.06
N SER A 759 13.55 -33.51 -35.33
CA SER A 759 12.44 -33.44 -36.30
C SER A 759 11.31 -34.40 -35.88
N GLY A 760 10.07 -34.09 -36.28
CA GLY A 760 8.93 -34.96 -36.08
C GLY A 760 7.86 -34.45 -35.11
N PHE A 761 8.10 -33.35 -34.47
CA PHE A 761 7.16 -32.80 -33.48
C PHE A 761 6.31 -31.62 -34.00
N ILE A 762 5.04 -31.65 -33.66
CA ILE A 762 4.18 -30.46 -33.62
C ILE A 762 4.26 -29.90 -32.21
N TYR A 763 4.30 -28.60 -32.06
CA TYR A 763 4.44 -27.95 -30.73
C TYR A 763 3.22 -27.12 -30.35
N ALA A 764 2.97 -27.07 -29.06
CA ALA A 764 1.82 -26.41 -28.44
C ALA A 764 2.04 -24.90 -28.29
N ASN A 765 0.95 -24.20 -27.93
CA ASN A 765 1.04 -22.85 -27.42
C ASN A 765 1.67 -22.75 -26.00
N THR A 766 1.74 -23.87 -25.29
CA THR A 766 2.40 -23.98 -23.96
C THR A 766 3.78 -24.60 -24.03
N GLY A 767 4.16 -25.16 -25.20
CA GLY A 767 5.49 -25.68 -25.49
C GLY A 767 6.20 -24.78 -26.51
N HIS A 768 6.62 -23.60 -26.07
CA HIS A 768 7.27 -22.62 -26.91
C HIS A 768 8.55 -23.18 -27.53
N SER A 769 8.88 -22.80 -28.77
CA SER A 769 10.01 -23.37 -29.50
C SER A 769 10.79 -22.31 -30.27
N GLY A 770 12.13 -22.48 -30.29
CA GLY A 770 13.09 -21.70 -31.06
C GLY A 770 13.64 -22.58 -32.21
N PHE A 771 13.70 -21.99 -33.40
CA PHE A 771 14.11 -22.64 -34.65
C PHE A 771 15.33 -21.94 -35.25
N GLY A 772 16.18 -22.70 -35.94
CA GLY A 772 17.41 -22.25 -36.60
C GLY A 772 18.18 -23.41 -37.18
N GLU A 773 19.44 -23.16 -37.59
CA GLU A 773 20.37 -24.21 -38.04
C GLU A 773 20.67 -25.18 -36.86
N GLU A 774 20.86 -26.46 -37.14
CA GLU A 774 21.03 -27.50 -36.10
C GLU A 774 22.19 -27.21 -35.16
N GLU A 775 23.37 -26.87 -35.69
CA GLU A 775 24.54 -26.50 -34.91
C GLU A 775 24.27 -25.32 -33.96
N LEU A 776 23.50 -24.32 -34.46
CA LEU A 776 23.10 -23.18 -33.62
C LEU A 776 22.14 -23.60 -32.52
N LEU A 777 21.16 -24.47 -32.82
CA LEU A 777 20.20 -24.96 -31.84
C LEU A 777 20.88 -25.74 -30.70
N ASP A 778 21.91 -26.51 -31.03
CA ASP A 778 22.67 -27.29 -30.03
C ASP A 778 23.44 -26.36 -29.08
N ARG A 779 24.07 -25.32 -29.60
CA ARG A 779 24.75 -24.29 -28.80
C ARG A 779 23.77 -23.45 -27.97
N LEU A 780 22.61 -23.12 -28.52
CA LEU A 780 21.56 -22.44 -27.80
C LEU A 780 20.97 -23.28 -26.66
N ALA A 781 20.86 -24.61 -26.84
CA ALA A 781 20.44 -25.51 -25.77
C ALA A 781 21.41 -25.48 -24.57
N LEU A 782 22.72 -25.44 -24.85
CA LEU A 782 23.77 -25.27 -23.82
C LEU A 782 23.68 -23.93 -23.14
N LEU A 783 23.57 -22.83 -23.91
CA LEU A 783 23.48 -21.48 -23.39
C LEU A 783 22.25 -21.30 -22.47
N LEU A 784 21.07 -21.70 -22.96
CA LEU A 784 19.80 -21.47 -22.28
C LEU A 784 19.63 -22.29 -21.00
N ASN A 785 20.33 -23.43 -20.87
CA ASN A 785 20.37 -24.19 -19.62
C ASN A 785 21.52 -23.81 -18.67
N SER A 786 22.36 -22.85 -19.06
CA SER A 786 23.47 -22.36 -18.23
C SER A 786 22.95 -21.46 -17.08
N THR A 787 23.76 -21.36 -16.02
CA THR A 787 23.52 -20.39 -14.92
C THR A 787 23.42 -18.95 -15.41
N TYR A 788 24.15 -18.59 -16.45
CA TYR A 788 24.08 -17.28 -17.10
C TYR A 788 22.66 -16.96 -17.63
N ALA A 789 22.08 -17.83 -18.46
CA ALA A 789 20.76 -17.62 -19.04
C ALA A 789 19.65 -17.72 -17.98
N ILE A 790 19.81 -18.59 -16.99
CA ILE A 790 18.87 -18.71 -15.88
C ILE A 790 18.85 -17.43 -15.04
N GLN A 791 20.01 -16.84 -14.75
CA GLN A 791 20.09 -15.56 -14.07
C GLN A 791 19.50 -14.41 -14.91
N ALA A 792 19.74 -14.38 -16.21
CA ALA A 792 19.10 -13.41 -17.11
C ALA A 792 17.57 -13.57 -17.12
N LEU A 793 17.07 -14.82 -17.18
CA LEU A 793 15.63 -15.09 -17.16
C LEU A 793 14.95 -14.73 -15.82
N ARG A 794 15.62 -14.91 -14.69
CA ARG A 794 15.11 -14.45 -13.38
C ARG A 794 14.86 -12.94 -13.33
N VAL A 795 15.58 -12.19 -14.15
CA VAL A 795 15.43 -10.74 -14.30
C VAL A 795 14.33 -10.40 -15.32
N LEU A 796 14.37 -11.03 -16.49
CA LEU A 796 13.46 -10.74 -17.60
C LEU A 796 12.05 -11.28 -17.38
N ALA A 797 11.93 -12.44 -16.73
CA ALA A 797 10.66 -13.14 -16.47
C ALA A 797 10.50 -13.41 -14.95
N PRO A 798 10.22 -12.37 -14.15
CA PRO A 798 10.13 -12.47 -12.68
C PRO A 798 8.89 -13.26 -12.20
N THR A 799 7.99 -13.61 -13.10
CA THR A 799 6.81 -14.45 -12.87
C THR A 799 7.09 -15.90 -13.28
N MET A 800 6.13 -16.80 -13.01
CA MET A 800 6.22 -18.21 -13.45
C MET A 800 6.03 -18.42 -14.97
N HIS A 801 5.85 -17.32 -15.74
CA HIS A 801 5.62 -17.37 -17.19
C HIS A 801 6.89 -17.05 -17.96
N PHE A 802 7.36 -18.01 -18.77
CA PHE A 802 8.50 -17.89 -19.69
C PHE A 802 8.00 -17.66 -21.11
N ASP A 803 7.26 -16.58 -21.33
CA ASP A 803 6.76 -16.20 -22.65
C ASP A 803 7.90 -15.96 -23.66
N ILE A 804 7.61 -16.16 -24.94
CA ILE A 804 8.59 -15.96 -26.03
C ILE A 804 9.19 -14.56 -26.06
N GLY A 805 8.43 -13.55 -25.61
CA GLY A 805 8.90 -12.17 -25.53
C GLY A 805 10.02 -12.01 -24.49
N TYR A 806 9.90 -12.63 -23.33
CA TYR A 806 10.94 -12.58 -22.29
C TYR A 806 12.15 -13.44 -22.64
N VAL A 807 11.91 -14.69 -23.06
CA VAL A 807 13.01 -15.59 -23.45
C VAL A 807 13.78 -15.02 -24.65
N GLY A 808 13.08 -14.35 -25.56
CA GLY A 808 13.68 -13.68 -26.73
C GLY A 808 14.65 -12.54 -26.38
N LEU A 809 14.58 -11.99 -25.19
CA LEU A 809 15.47 -10.92 -24.71
C LEU A 809 16.76 -11.46 -24.05
N VAL A 810 16.89 -12.76 -23.83
CA VAL A 810 18.11 -13.35 -23.26
C VAL A 810 19.31 -13.01 -24.19
N PRO A 811 20.37 -12.38 -23.65
CA PRO A 811 21.50 -11.99 -24.47
C PRO A 811 22.34 -13.21 -24.88
N VAL A 812 22.56 -13.35 -26.16
CA VAL A 812 23.44 -14.39 -26.74
C VAL A 812 24.83 -13.83 -26.85
N ALA A 813 25.75 -14.36 -26.06
CA ALA A 813 27.14 -13.94 -26.06
C ALA A 813 27.80 -14.20 -27.43
N PRO A 814 28.73 -13.34 -27.92
CA PRO A 814 29.44 -13.54 -29.17
C PRO A 814 30.15 -14.89 -29.27
N GLY A 815 30.69 -15.42 -28.17
CA GLY A 815 31.40 -16.70 -28.09
C GLY A 815 30.48 -17.95 -28.01
N VAL A 816 29.16 -17.82 -28.21
CA VAL A 816 28.24 -18.99 -28.16
C VAL A 816 28.61 -20.04 -29.24
N ARG A 817 29.20 -19.58 -30.37
CA ARG A 817 29.65 -20.46 -31.46
C ARG A 817 30.85 -21.32 -31.10
N ASP A 818 31.57 -20.98 -30.04
CA ASP A 818 32.75 -21.70 -29.55
C ASP A 818 32.41 -22.75 -28.48
N PHE A 819 31.14 -22.95 -28.16
CA PHE A 819 30.71 -23.96 -27.18
C PHE A 819 30.94 -25.36 -27.77
N PRO A 820 31.52 -26.31 -27.04
CA PRO A 820 31.78 -27.65 -27.49
C PRO A 820 30.49 -28.48 -27.68
N GLU A 821 30.18 -28.84 -28.92
CA GLU A 821 28.96 -29.60 -29.30
C GLU A 821 28.92 -30.99 -28.66
N GLU A 822 30.07 -31.64 -28.49
CA GLU A 822 30.21 -32.97 -27.87
C GLU A 822 29.58 -32.99 -26.45
N ARG A 823 29.65 -31.88 -25.73
CA ARG A 823 29.08 -31.76 -24.39
C ARG A 823 27.55 -31.84 -24.38
N LEU A 824 26.88 -31.31 -25.42
CA LEU A 824 25.43 -31.44 -25.54
C LEU A 824 25.04 -32.90 -25.81
N ALA A 825 25.77 -33.61 -26.69
CA ALA A 825 25.48 -35.00 -26.98
C ALA A 825 25.58 -35.90 -25.74
N ASP A 826 26.55 -35.66 -24.86
CA ASP A 826 26.69 -36.36 -23.57
C ASP A 826 25.56 -36.07 -22.61
N LEU A 827 25.15 -34.79 -22.47
CA LEU A 827 24.05 -34.35 -21.61
C LEU A 827 22.71 -34.90 -22.12
N MET A 828 22.48 -34.89 -23.43
CA MET A 828 21.27 -35.46 -24.03
C MET A 828 21.23 -37.00 -23.87
N ARG A 829 22.36 -37.68 -24.03
CA ARG A 829 22.44 -39.13 -23.81
C ARG A 829 22.08 -39.46 -22.35
N THR A 830 22.62 -38.72 -21.39
CA THR A 830 22.35 -38.93 -19.97
C THR A 830 20.88 -38.68 -19.64
N ALA A 831 20.33 -37.54 -20.10
CA ALA A 831 18.93 -37.20 -19.89
C ALA A 831 17.97 -38.15 -20.64
N GLY A 832 18.35 -38.63 -21.82
CA GLY A 832 17.63 -39.63 -22.59
C GLY A 832 17.59 -40.98 -21.89
N ALA A 833 18.72 -41.44 -21.38
CA ALA A 833 18.78 -42.69 -20.61
C ALA A 833 17.91 -42.64 -19.33
N ASP A 834 17.87 -41.48 -18.63
CA ASP A 834 16.97 -41.24 -17.50
C ASP A 834 15.50 -41.29 -17.95
N TRP A 835 15.16 -40.60 -19.04
CA TRP A 835 13.79 -40.57 -19.57
C TRP A 835 13.34 -41.96 -20.04
N ASP A 836 14.19 -42.68 -20.78
CA ASP A 836 13.91 -44.01 -21.35
C ASP A 836 13.96 -45.14 -20.31
N SER A 837 14.34 -44.82 -19.05
CA SER A 837 14.22 -45.75 -17.93
C SER A 837 12.77 -45.95 -17.45
N SER A 838 11.85 -45.07 -17.89
CA SER A 838 10.43 -45.11 -17.54
C SER A 838 9.58 -45.71 -18.68
N GLU A 839 8.59 -46.54 -18.30
CA GLU A 839 7.59 -47.11 -19.22
C GLU A 839 6.74 -46.07 -19.97
N THR A 840 6.76 -44.83 -19.53
CA THR A 840 6.10 -43.70 -20.20
C THR A 840 6.86 -43.17 -21.41
N SER A 841 8.10 -43.61 -21.61
CA SER A 841 8.87 -43.33 -22.82
C SER A 841 8.60 -44.32 -23.93
N TRP A 842 8.47 -43.87 -25.18
CA TRP A 842 8.41 -44.77 -26.34
C TRP A 842 9.74 -45.39 -26.67
N GLY A 843 10.85 -44.95 -26.08
CA GLY A 843 12.18 -45.51 -26.15
C GLY A 843 12.50 -46.51 -25.03
N PHE A 844 11.52 -46.80 -24.13
CA PHE A 844 11.72 -47.75 -23.05
C PHE A 844 11.92 -49.18 -23.59
N GLU A 845 13.04 -49.79 -23.24
CA GLU A 845 13.36 -51.17 -23.58
C GLU A 845 13.24 -52.13 -22.39
N ARG A 846 13.79 -51.69 -21.23
CA ARG A 846 13.68 -52.41 -19.97
C ARG A 846 13.97 -51.50 -18.77
N SER A 847 13.45 -51.88 -17.62
CA SER A 847 13.73 -51.19 -16.36
C SER A 847 15.21 -51.37 -15.94
N PRO A 848 15.89 -50.30 -15.51
CA PRO A 848 17.26 -50.37 -14.94
C PRO A 848 17.38 -51.34 -13.76
N LEU A 849 16.31 -51.54 -13.01
CA LEU A 849 16.29 -52.53 -11.91
C LEU A 849 16.49 -53.96 -12.40
N VAL A 850 15.94 -54.27 -13.59
CA VAL A 850 16.13 -55.62 -14.22
C VAL A 850 17.57 -55.80 -14.68
N GLU A 851 18.22 -54.78 -15.17
CA GLU A 851 19.63 -54.81 -15.56
C GLU A 851 20.55 -55.00 -14.35
N ILE A 852 20.28 -54.31 -13.26
CA ILE A 852 21.01 -54.45 -11.99
C ILE A 852 20.83 -55.88 -11.47
N ALA A 853 19.59 -56.40 -11.42
CA ALA A 853 19.28 -57.75 -10.95
C ALA A 853 19.92 -58.85 -11.84
N ALA A 854 20.13 -58.58 -13.11
CA ALA A 854 20.80 -59.52 -14.02
C ALA A 854 22.35 -59.56 -13.89
N ARG A 855 22.95 -58.57 -13.20
CA ARG A 855 24.38 -58.48 -12.91
C ARG A 855 24.78 -59.08 -11.57
N HIS A 856 23.80 -59.32 -10.69
CA HIS A 856 23.92 -60.00 -9.42
C HIS A 856 23.29 -61.38 -9.45
#